data_3d20b3a81c6914f9502431d40d800619
#
_entry.id   3d20b3a81c6914f9502431d40d800619
#
_cell.length_a   1.000
_cell.length_b   1.000
_cell.length_c   1.000
_cell.angle_alpha   90.00
_cell.angle_beta   90.00
_cell.angle_gamma   90.00
#
_symmetry.space_group_name_H-M   'P 1'
#
loop_
_entity.id
_entity.type
_entity.pdbx_description
1 polymer ?
#
loop_
_entity_poly.entity_id
_entity_poly.type
_entity_poly.pdbx_seq_one_letter_code
_entity_poly.pdbx_strand_id
1 'polypeptide(L)'
;MNQRIKDLLEGRTTRSVFPFFWLRGEDEKTLREYMHVIHDAGCRAVCLESRPHPDFCGPKWWHDLDIILEEARQLDMKIWILDDSHFPTGYCNGALHAPMEEGDYSLLRQSVTRRVLGEVHTGETLSLPWDEICLPGEPTLTRADAYFMKPFPRFEDEVLIGVSVVRLAKGAETPLAVPFSREDGVSWTAPDGKWRVYGLYLTRNRGPHRDYMNMLSFPSCRTLIDTVYEPHYRHYGDEFGRTILGFFSDEPELGNGHIYQTDKRIHEVEDLPWSDEVQSALKEAWGAAWAARLPLLWDEEADPDVAAQARWRYMDIVTHLVQKDFSEQIGSWCRAHGVRYIGHLIEDHGQHTRCGSSLGHYFRGLKGQDMAGIDDIGGQVLPQGEDLNIRSKWQDHRDGTFYHFALGALAASAAAIESEKHGDAMCEIFGNYGWSEGVALEKYLADHFMVRGINHFVPHAFSAAPFPDKDCPPHFYAHGHNPQYRHFGCLVRYMERVCHLIQGGHAFVRAAILYHAEADWAGGKAQSVEAVGRVLAEHQVGYHFIPSDVFADRAAYHTRIDREDHCLRIHHQAYQVLIVPESSYITAPALQGIREMAEAGVPVWFMGSLPGGVLTESGERALPFKPDARFRVLSMEELDASPDLSALAQALLTPGSRMIRCLHYIGEDYDLYYAVNEAAEPWTGTVRFLSAPEDAKQIYRYDAWNNRCVPVSMEDGSVISVTWEPRKGYLYVFDRTDAAPEMAAESEVDGMVPVPLTRWTRSVCPDAACPVFSGEKEVTLPDAYEKEDPDFGGFVRYDTVFTLSEKPAYAELVLTGDQEGVEVFVNGTSAGIQIVPRYCFDLTGLLRKGENTLRIEQATTLERVIRNTASVSLTPIEPRNHVGLSAVPVLMVRNAQR
;
A
#
# COMPACT_ATOMS: atom_id res chain seq x y z
N MET A 1 4.92 0.22 -34.85
CA MET A 1 5.53 0.15 -33.53
C MET A 1 4.61 0.85 -32.55
N ASN A 2 4.24 0.17 -31.53
CA ASN A 2 3.37 0.69 -30.45
C ASN A 2 3.93 2.01 -29.89
N GLN A 3 3.06 3.00 -29.65
CA GLN A 3 3.48 4.35 -29.20
C GLN A 3 4.12 4.30 -27.81
N ARG A 4 3.61 3.48 -26.88
CA ARG A 4 4.18 3.33 -25.54
C ARG A 4 5.62 2.79 -25.59
N ILE A 5 5.86 1.77 -26.39
CA ILE A 5 7.20 1.21 -26.58
C ILE A 5 8.15 2.24 -27.24
N LYS A 6 7.65 2.98 -28.23
CA LYS A 6 8.42 4.05 -28.87
C LYS A 6 8.83 5.13 -27.88
N ASP A 7 7.90 5.57 -27.03
CA ASP A 7 8.17 6.56 -26.00
C ASP A 7 9.26 6.07 -25.04
N LEU A 8 9.18 4.82 -24.59
CA LEU A 8 10.19 4.21 -23.72
C LEU A 8 11.57 4.16 -24.37
N LEU A 9 11.67 3.70 -25.63
CA LEU A 9 12.94 3.64 -26.36
C LEU A 9 13.55 5.03 -26.58
N GLU A 10 12.71 6.08 -26.66
CA GLU A 10 13.13 7.48 -26.75
C GLU A 10 13.33 8.15 -25.37
N GLY A 11 13.19 7.41 -24.28
CA GLY A 11 13.41 7.88 -22.89
C GLY A 11 12.27 8.69 -22.29
N ARG A 12 11.07 8.60 -22.84
CA ARG A 12 9.87 9.26 -22.29
C ARG A 12 9.07 8.30 -21.43
N THR A 13 8.65 8.76 -20.25
CA THR A 13 7.82 8.02 -19.29
C THR A 13 6.68 8.88 -18.74
N THR A 14 5.85 8.30 -17.90
CA THR A 14 4.64 8.92 -17.32
C THR A 14 4.87 9.68 -16.02
N ARG A 15 6.09 9.74 -15.48
CA ARG A 15 6.42 10.39 -14.19
C ARG A 15 5.69 9.75 -13.03
N SER A 16 5.79 8.44 -12.95
CA SER A 16 5.05 7.60 -12.00
C SER A 16 5.77 7.42 -10.67
N VAL A 17 7.05 7.82 -10.56
CA VAL A 17 7.86 7.72 -9.35
C VAL A 17 8.16 9.13 -8.84
N PHE A 18 7.57 9.48 -7.69
CA PHE A 18 7.64 10.81 -7.10
C PHE A 18 7.92 10.74 -5.59
N PRO A 19 9.20 10.53 -5.19
CA PRO A 19 9.59 10.28 -3.81
C PRO A 19 9.22 11.43 -2.88
N PHE A 20 9.06 11.14 -1.60
CA PHE A 20 9.03 12.18 -0.59
C PHE A 20 10.35 12.94 -0.53
N PHE A 21 10.24 14.25 -0.46
CA PHE A 21 11.31 15.15 -0.05
C PHE A 21 10.89 15.87 1.25
N TRP A 22 11.54 15.52 2.33
CA TRP A 22 11.25 16.03 3.67
C TRP A 22 11.84 17.41 3.88
N LEU A 23 10.96 18.36 4.17
CA LEU A 23 11.31 19.75 4.38
C LEU A 23 11.24 20.09 5.89
N ARG A 24 12.37 20.53 6.43
CA ARG A 24 12.51 20.96 7.83
C ARG A 24 12.95 22.43 7.94
N GLY A 25 12.86 23.20 6.81
CA GLY A 25 13.26 24.61 6.72
C GLY A 25 14.73 24.79 6.34
N GLU A 26 15.22 23.96 5.45
CA GLU A 26 16.58 23.97 4.90
C GLU A 26 16.93 25.32 4.27
N ASP A 27 18.23 25.56 4.05
CA ASP A 27 18.70 26.72 3.31
C ASP A 27 18.50 26.53 1.78
N GLU A 28 18.49 27.65 1.05
CA GLU A 28 18.30 27.68 -0.41
C GLU A 28 19.26 26.74 -1.15
N LYS A 29 20.52 26.69 -0.75
CA LYS A 29 21.53 25.85 -1.39
C LYS A 29 21.16 24.37 -1.27
N THR A 30 20.75 23.94 -0.11
CA THR A 30 20.33 22.56 0.17
C THR A 30 19.07 22.20 -0.61
N LEU A 31 18.06 23.09 -0.65
CA LEU A 31 16.85 22.86 -1.43
C LEU A 31 17.16 22.66 -2.92
N ARG A 32 17.97 23.54 -3.52
CA ARG A 32 18.39 23.41 -4.92
C ARG A 32 19.19 22.13 -5.15
N GLU A 33 20.15 21.82 -4.30
CA GLU A 33 20.96 20.60 -4.37
C GLU A 33 20.07 19.35 -4.39
N TYR A 34 19.13 19.24 -3.46
CA TYR A 34 18.26 18.07 -3.38
C TYR A 34 17.30 17.94 -4.56
N MET A 35 16.78 19.03 -5.13
CA MET A 35 16.00 18.97 -6.37
C MET A 35 16.81 18.37 -7.52
N HIS A 36 18.09 18.75 -7.66
CA HIS A 36 18.99 18.14 -8.64
C HIS A 36 19.29 16.67 -8.32
N VAL A 37 19.53 16.33 -7.05
CA VAL A 37 19.75 14.94 -6.59
C VAL A 37 18.56 14.06 -6.94
N ILE A 38 17.34 14.48 -6.63
CA ILE A 38 16.11 13.73 -6.96
C ILE A 38 15.96 13.57 -8.47
N HIS A 39 16.21 14.65 -9.23
CA HIS A 39 16.18 14.60 -10.69
C HIS A 39 17.23 13.64 -11.28
N ASP A 40 18.45 13.64 -10.77
CA ASP A 40 19.57 12.81 -11.24
C ASP A 40 19.37 11.34 -10.90
N ALA A 41 18.63 11.04 -9.82
CA ALA A 41 18.13 9.70 -9.54
C ALA A 41 17.12 9.20 -10.59
N GLY A 42 16.64 10.06 -11.50
CA GLY A 42 15.70 9.71 -12.56
C GLY A 42 14.26 10.09 -12.28
N CYS A 43 13.95 10.64 -11.09
CA CYS A 43 12.62 11.08 -10.74
C CYS A 43 12.25 12.37 -11.52
N ARG A 44 11.05 12.41 -12.05
CA ARG A 44 10.51 13.56 -12.77
C ARG A 44 9.35 14.24 -12.04
N ALA A 45 9.08 13.77 -10.83
CA ALA A 45 8.17 14.39 -9.88
C ALA A 45 8.66 14.15 -8.45
N VAL A 46 8.14 14.91 -7.49
CA VAL A 46 8.49 14.82 -6.07
C VAL A 46 7.27 15.15 -5.22
N CYS A 47 7.11 14.51 -4.07
CA CYS A 47 6.13 14.85 -3.06
C CYS A 47 6.81 15.58 -1.91
N LEU A 48 6.42 16.83 -1.68
CA LEU A 48 6.98 17.65 -0.60
C LEU A 48 6.24 17.37 0.69
N GLU A 49 6.95 17.03 1.73
CA GLU A 49 6.41 16.79 3.06
C GLU A 49 7.03 17.74 4.10
N SER A 50 6.19 18.43 4.86
CA SER A 50 6.58 19.11 6.08
C SER A 50 6.94 18.09 7.17
N ARG A 51 8.20 18.05 7.70
CA ARG A 51 8.66 16.96 8.60
C ARG A 51 9.35 17.38 9.92
N PRO A 52 8.78 18.21 10.79
CA PRO A 52 7.91 19.34 10.52
C PRO A 52 8.69 20.55 10.00
N HIS A 53 8.13 21.26 9.05
CA HIS A 53 8.65 22.55 8.63
C HIS A 53 8.28 23.62 9.70
N PRO A 54 9.22 24.49 10.13
CA PRO A 54 8.98 25.39 11.27
C PRO A 54 7.94 26.47 10.99
N ASP A 55 7.55 26.67 9.73
CA ASP A 55 6.64 27.74 9.30
C ASP A 55 5.77 27.28 8.12
N PHE A 56 5.18 26.07 8.23
CA PHE A 56 4.32 25.50 7.18
C PHE A 56 3.13 26.42 6.87
N CYS A 57 2.89 26.68 5.60
CA CYS A 57 1.93 27.67 5.10
C CYS A 57 2.22 29.11 5.57
N GLY A 58 3.43 29.40 6.05
CA GLY A 58 3.89 30.74 6.43
C GLY A 58 4.96 31.31 5.47
N PRO A 59 5.49 32.52 5.74
CA PRO A 59 6.45 33.19 4.86
C PRO A 59 7.67 32.36 4.48
N LYS A 60 8.24 31.58 5.40
CA LYS A 60 9.39 30.71 5.11
C LYS A 60 8.99 29.58 4.17
N TRP A 61 7.84 28.95 4.41
CA TRP A 61 7.31 27.88 3.53
C TRP A 61 7.14 28.39 2.10
N TRP A 62 6.53 29.57 1.93
CA TRP A 62 6.35 30.16 0.59
C TRP A 62 7.69 30.46 -0.08
N HIS A 63 8.67 30.98 0.67
CA HIS A 63 10.01 31.22 0.15
C HIS A 63 10.69 29.92 -0.31
N ASP A 64 10.60 28.86 0.48
CA ASP A 64 11.21 27.56 0.16
C ASP A 64 10.52 26.92 -1.05
N LEU A 65 9.20 27.03 -1.11
CA LEU A 65 8.41 26.52 -2.23
C LEU A 65 8.67 27.30 -3.54
N ASP A 66 8.91 28.61 -3.46
CA ASP A 66 9.35 29.43 -4.61
C ASP A 66 10.66 28.90 -5.22
N ILE A 67 11.64 28.55 -4.39
CA ILE A 67 12.93 27.96 -4.79
C ILE A 67 12.70 26.61 -5.46
N ILE A 68 11.93 25.75 -4.81
CA ILE A 68 11.63 24.39 -5.32
C ILE A 68 10.88 24.47 -6.66
N LEU A 69 9.91 25.35 -6.80
CA LEU A 69 9.16 25.55 -8.06
C LEU A 69 10.04 26.12 -9.17
N GLU A 70 10.99 27.00 -8.84
CA GLU A 70 11.98 27.50 -9.81
C GLU A 70 12.81 26.36 -10.38
N GLU A 71 13.37 25.48 -9.50
CA GLU A 71 14.13 24.29 -9.92
C GLU A 71 13.25 23.29 -10.67
N ALA A 72 12.04 23.05 -10.19
CA ALA A 72 11.11 22.12 -10.84
C ALA A 72 10.81 22.50 -12.28
N ARG A 73 10.61 23.81 -12.55
CA ARG A 73 10.42 24.32 -13.93
C ARG A 73 11.66 24.14 -14.81
N GLN A 74 12.86 24.38 -14.25
CA GLN A 74 14.12 24.22 -14.98
C GLN A 74 14.39 22.74 -15.32
N LEU A 75 14.05 21.83 -14.40
CA LEU A 75 14.30 20.39 -14.50
C LEU A 75 13.14 19.62 -15.15
N ASP A 76 12.07 20.29 -15.57
CA ASP A 76 10.80 19.67 -16.04
C ASP A 76 10.23 18.65 -15.04
N MET A 77 10.30 18.95 -13.74
CA MET A 77 9.75 18.17 -12.66
C MET A 77 8.34 18.63 -12.27
N LYS A 78 7.58 17.73 -11.65
CA LYS A 78 6.25 17.98 -11.07
C LYS A 78 6.29 17.88 -9.56
N ILE A 79 5.36 18.58 -8.90
CA ILE A 79 5.29 18.70 -7.44
C ILE A 79 3.95 18.14 -6.96
N TRP A 80 4.01 17.31 -5.92
CA TRP A 80 2.92 16.95 -5.04
C TRP A 80 3.19 17.54 -3.66
N ILE A 81 2.18 17.77 -2.85
CA ILE A 81 2.32 18.39 -1.52
C ILE A 81 1.54 17.54 -0.51
N LEU A 82 2.19 17.07 0.54
CA LEU A 82 1.51 16.46 1.67
C LEU A 82 0.69 17.54 2.39
N ASP A 83 -0.55 17.23 2.72
CA ASP A 83 -1.61 18.19 2.99
C ASP A 83 -1.75 18.62 4.45
N ASP A 84 -0.73 18.40 5.30
CA ASP A 84 -0.71 18.95 6.66
C ASP A 84 0.72 19.36 7.09
N SER A 85 0.81 20.03 8.22
CA SER A 85 2.07 20.48 8.80
C SER A 85 2.97 19.34 9.28
N HIS A 86 2.42 18.19 9.52
CA HIS A 86 3.08 16.94 9.84
C HIS A 86 2.08 15.78 9.78
N PHE A 87 2.59 14.57 9.62
CA PHE A 87 1.88 13.29 9.74
C PHE A 87 1.23 13.10 11.13
N PRO A 88 0.05 12.42 11.24
CA PRO A 88 -0.88 12.10 10.16
C PRO A 88 -1.78 13.29 9.76
N THR A 89 -2.36 13.25 8.55
CA THR A 89 -3.27 14.29 8.07
C THR A 89 -4.46 14.49 9.00
N GLY A 90 -4.71 15.71 9.45
CA GLY A 90 -5.90 16.04 10.27
C GLY A 90 -5.68 17.08 11.37
N TYR A 91 -4.45 17.58 11.53
CA TYR A 91 -4.15 18.67 12.47
C TYR A 91 -4.50 20.06 11.91
N CYS A 92 -4.82 20.14 10.61
CA CYS A 92 -5.21 21.37 9.93
C CYS A 92 -4.18 22.51 10.12
N ASN A 93 -2.91 22.20 10.02
CA ASN A 93 -1.82 23.16 10.28
C ASN A 93 -1.93 23.88 11.64
N GLY A 94 -2.42 23.17 12.66
CA GLY A 94 -2.59 23.73 14.01
C GLY A 94 -3.74 24.75 14.18
N ALA A 95 -4.59 24.94 13.17
CA ALA A 95 -5.68 25.90 13.21
C ALA A 95 -6.74 25.62 14.29
N LEU A 96 -6.77 24.38 14.79
CA LEU A 96 -7.69 23.96 15.83
C LEU A 96 -7.25 24.38 17.25
N HIS A 97 -5.98 24.80 17.43
CA HIS A 97 -5.45 25.18 18.76
C HIS A 97 -6.09 26.44 19.34
N ALA A 98 -6.18 27.52 18.55
CA ALA A 98 -6.68 28.79 19.07
C ALA A 98 -8.15 28.70 19.50
N PRO A 99 -9.11 28.12 18.71
CA PRO A 99 -10.45 27.87 19.18
C PRO A 99 -10.50 26.99 20.44
N MET A 100 -9.67 25.94 20.49
CA MET A 100 -9.58 25.03 21.62
C MET A 100 -9.16 25.74 22.91
N GLU A 101 -8.18 26.65 22.86
CA GLU A 101 -7.73 27.45 23.99
C GLU A 101 -8.81 28.42 24.47
N GLU A 102 -9.68 28.90 23.59
CA GLU A 102 -10.85 29.74 23.89
C GLU A 102 -12.05 28.96 24.39
N GLY A 103 -11.98 27.62 24.41
CA GLY A 103 -13.06 26.73 24.87
C GLY A 103 -14.07 26.40 23.80
N ASP A 104 -13.79 26.68 22.54
CA ASP A 104 -14.58 26.21 21.38
C ASP A 104 -14.02 24.87 20.86
N TYR A 105 -14.73 23.80 21.13
CA TYR A 105 -14.38 22.43 20.74
C TYR A 105 -15.22 21.91 19.57
N SER A 106 -15.99 22.76 18.91
CA SER A 106 -16.99 22.36 17.91
C SER A 106 -16.39 21.64 16.70
N LEU A 107 -15.15 21.98 16.32
CA LEU A 107 -14.43 21.39 15.21
C LEU A 107 -13.58 20.17 15.61
N LEU A 108 -13.38 19.97 16.91
CA LEU A 108 -12.53 18.88 17.38
C LEU A 108 -13.27 17.55 17.31
N ARG A 109 -12.47 16.50 17.06
CA ARG A 109 -12.94 15.14 17.10
C ARG A 109 -13.63 14.79 18.42
N GLN A 110 -14.69 14.00 18.31
CA GLN A 110 -15.50 13.55 19.45
C GLN A 110 -15.75 12.04 19.35
N SER A 111 -15.87 11.40 20.48
CA SER A 111 -16.20 9.98 20.59
C SER A 111 -17.41 9.77 21.51
N VAL A 112 -18.12 8.67 21.28
CA VAL A 112 -19.08 8.11 22.23
C VAL A 112 -18.44 6.96 22.99
N THR A 113 -18.61 6.94 24.30
CA THR A 113 -18.12 5.88 25.20
C THR A 113 -19.19 5.45 26.18
N ARG A 114 -18.91 4.38 26.90
CA ARG A 114 -19.82 3.81 27.90
C ARG A 114 -19.13 3.62 29.24
N ARG A 115 -19.96 3.71 30.31
CA ARG A 115 -19.58 3.31 31.67
C ARG A 115 -20.63 2.37 32.20
N VAL A 116 -20.23 1.26 32.82
CA VAL A 116 -21.12 0.40 33.59
C VAL A 116 -21.43 1.11 34.91
N LEU A 117 -22.66 1.51 35.09
CA LEU A 117 -23.15 2.17 36.32
C LEU A 117 -23.47 1.15 37.41
N GLY A 118 -23.85 -0.07 37.03
CA GLY A 118 -24.12 -1.16 37.95
C GLY A 118 -24.79 -2.36 37.30
N GLU A 119 -24.89 -3.43 38.06
CA GLU A 119 -25.70 -4.61 37.70
C GLU A 119 -26.76 -4.80 38.77
N VAL A 120 -27.99 -5.17 38.38
CA VAL A 120 -29.13 -5.36 39.25
C VAL A 120 -29.88 -6.64 38.91
N HIS A 121 -30.45 -7.29 39.92
CA HIS A 121 -31.24 -8.51 39.77
C HIS A 121 -32.73 -8.20 39.99
N THR A 122 -33.59 -9.17 39.68
CA THR A 122 -35.03 -9.10 39.80
C THR A 122 -35.47 -8.40 41.14
N GLY A 123 -36.18 -7.28 41.01
CA GLY A 123 -36.68 -6.49 42.11
C GLY A 123 -35.67 -5.59 42.81
N GLU A 124 -34.39 -5.65 42.46
CA GLU A 124 -33.37 -4.71 42.93
C GLU A 124 -33.45 -3.37 42.19
N THR A 125 -33.16 -2.28 42.92
CA THR A 125 -33.16 -0.93 42.37
C THR A 125 -31.74 -0.38 42.39
N LEU A 126 -31.21 0.04 41.23
CA LEU A 126 -30.06 0.93 41.15
C LEU A 126 -30.56 2.37 41.37
N SER A 127 -29.94 3.08 42.28
CA SER A 127 -30.19 4.50 42.49
C SER A 127 -28.84 5.22 42.65
N LEU A 128 -28.52 6.11 41.74
CA LEU A 128 -27.28 6.88 41.73
C LEU A 128 -27.59 8.36 41.57
N PRO A 129 -27.00 9.23 42.42
CA PRO A 129 -27.18 10.68 42.29
C PRO A 129 -26.45 11.20 41.03
N TRP A 130 -26.82 12.40 40.60
CA TRP A 130 -26.27 13.04 39.42
C TRP A 130 -24.72 13.09 39.42
N ASP A 131 -24.13 13.45 40.56
CA ASP A 131 -22.67 13.61 40.70
C ASP A 131 -21.90 12.32 40.51
N GLU A 132 -22.55 11.17 40.66
CA GLU A 132 -21.93 9.86 40.39
C GLU A 132 -22.06 9.41 38.92
N ILE A 133 -23.00 9.99 38.18
CA ILE A 133 -23.28 9.59 36.81
C ILE A 133 -22.88 10.64 35.76
N CYS A 134 -22.67 11.90 36.15
CA CYS A 134 -22.47 13.00 35.20
C CYS A 134 -21.10 12.97 34.48
N LEU A 135 -20.14 12.26 35.05
CA LEU A 135 -18.79 12.17 34.47
C LEU A 135 -18.42 10.72 34.05
N PRO A 136 -17.76 10.51 32.93
CA PRO A 136 -17.37 9.19 32.49
C PRO A 136 -16.28 8.53 33.35
N GLY A 137 -15.67 9.27 34.24
CA GLY A 137 -14.54 8.84 35.09
C GLY A 137 -13.18 9.27 34.50
N GLU A 138 -12.13 9.05 35.32
CA GLU A 138 -10.77 9.35 34.86
C GLU A 138 -10.40 8.52 33.63
N PRO A 139 -9.79 9.15 32.59
CA PRO A 139 -9.30 8.41 31.45
C PRO A 139 -8.19 7.45 31.92
N THR A 140 -8.32 6.18 31.58
CA THR A 140 -7.23 5.23 31.78
C THR A 140 -6.05 5.63 30.89
N LEU A 141 -4.86 5.75 31.48
CA LEU A 141 -3.65 5.95 30.72
C LEU A 141 -3.47 4.78 29.74
N THR A 142 -3.47 5.10 28.47
CA THR A 142 -3.28 4.12 27.41
C THR A 142 -1.79 3.88 27.19
N ARG A 143 -1.46 2.84 26.43
CA ARG A 143 -0.09 2.61 25.95
C ARG A 143 0.41 3.78 25.11
N ALA A 144 -0.51 4.42 24.36
CA ALA A 144 -0.21 5.61 23.58
C ALA A 144 0.17 6.81 24.45
N ASP A 145 -0.58 7.07 25.53
CA ASP A 145 -0.24 8.15 26.47
C ASP A 145 1.17 7.97 27.06
N ALA A 146 1.54 6.74 27.39
CA ALA A 146 2.87 6.41 27.89
C ALA A 146 3.96 6.56 26.81
N TYR A 147 3.63 6.29 25.55
CA TYR A 147 4.55 6.41 24.42
C TYR A 147 4.89 7.88 24.11
N PHE A 148 3.88 8.73 24.00
CA PHE A 148 4.09 10.14 23.68
C PHE A 148 4.70 10.95 24.84
N MET A 149 4.68 10.42 26.05
CA MET A 149 5.31 11.00 27.26
C MET A 149 5.03 12.50 27.47
N LYS A 150 3.89 12.99 27.02
CA LYS A 150 3.48 14.39 27.15
C LYS A 150 2.04 14.46 27.68
N PRO A 151 1.74 15.49 28.51
CA PRO A 151 0.36 15.69 28.96
C PRO A 151 -0.52 16.08 27.78
N PHE A 152 -1.66 15.42 27.64
CA PHE A 152 -2.67 15.81 26.68
C PHE A 152 -3.64 16.82 27.27
N PRO A 153 -4.22 17.73 26.46
CA PRO A 153 -5.29 18.61 26.90
C PRO A 153 -6.45 17.79 27.49
N ARG A 154 -7.03 18.25 28.59
CA ARG A 154 -8.27 17.70 29.15
C ARG A 154 -9.42 18.62 28.82
N PHE A 155 -10.48 18.07 28.27
CA PHE A 155 -11.69 18.78 27.91
C PHE A 155 -12.75 18.58 29.00
N GLU A 156 -13.47 19.66 29.31
CA GLU A 156 -14.50 19.70 30.36
C GLU A 156 -15.92 19.58 29.78
N ASP A 157 -16.05 19.36 28.46
CA ASP A 157 -17.32 19.28 27.73
C ASP A 157 -17.91 17.86 27.65
N GLU A 158 -17.45 16.96 28.50
CA GLU A 158 -18.00 15.61 28.56
C GLU A 158 -19.48 15.66 29.02
N VAL A 159 -20.35 14.93 28.33
CA VAL A 159 -21.77 14.96 28.56
C VAL A 159 -22.40 13.57 28.55
N LEU A 160 -23.24 13.28 29.56
CA LEU A 160 -24.12 12.11 29.60
C LEU A 160 -25.27 12.31 28.62
N ILE A 161 -25.34 11.47 27.56
CA ILE A 161 -26.35 11.53 26.51
C ILE A 161 -27.48 10.50 26.67
N GLY A 162 -27.29 9.50 27.55
CA GLY A 162 -28.28 8.48 27.79
C GLY A 162 -27.93 7.55 28.93
N VAL A 163 -28.97 6.97 29.53
CA VAL A 163 -28.82 5.79 30.39
C VAL A 163 -29.65 4.66 29.78
N SER A 164 -29.04 3.49 29.69
CA SER A 164 -29.62 2.32 29.05
C SER A 164 -29.42 1.07 29.90
N VAL A 165 -30.36 0.15 29.87
CA VAL A 165 -30.28 -1.14 30.54
C VAL A 165 -30.32 -2.28 29.52
N VAL A 166 -29.44 -3.24 29.71
CA VAL A 166 -29.34 -4.44 28.91
C VAL A 166 -29.56 -5.66 29.78
N ARG A 167 -30.44 -6.55 29.36
CA ARG A 167 -30.66 -7.82 30.06
C ARG A 167 -29.48 -8.77 29.79
N LEU A 168 -28.84 -9.22 30.86
CA LEU A 168 -27.75 -10.19 30.77
C LEU A 168 -28.30 -11.62 30.66
N ALA A 169 -28.84 -11.94 29.49
CA ALA A 169 -29.32 -13.26 29.15
C ALA A 169 -29.00 -13.49 27.65
N LYS A 170 -28.40 -14.61 27.34
CA LYS A 170 -28.02 -14.95 25.97
C LYS A 170 -29.23 -14.83 25.01
N GLY A 171 -29.10 -14.01 24.00
CA GLY A 171 -30.19 -13.70 23.05
C GLY A 171 -31.19 -12.71 23.60
N ALA A 172 -30.80 -11.85 24.53
CA ALA A 172 -31.67 -10.84 25.13
C ALA A 172 -32.14 -9.81 24.09
N GLU A 173 -33.36 -9.32 24.29
CA GLU A 173 -34.03 -8.34 23.45
C GLU A 173 -33.42 -6.93 23.55
N THR A 174 -33.96 -6.02 22.78
CA THR A 174 -33.53 -4.63 22.66
C THR A 174 -33.32 -3.94 24.03
N PRO A 175 -32.23 -3.17 24.21
CA PRO A 175 -31.98 -2.36 25.40
C PRO A 175 -33.10 -1.35 25.65
N LEU A 176 -33.33 -1.02 26.93
CA LEU A 176 -34.36 -0.08 27.34
C LEU A 176 -33.77 1.25 27.81
N ALA A 177 -34.37 2.36 27.42
CA ALA A 177 -34.01 3.68 27.93
C ALA A 177 -34.44 3.84 29.42
N VAL A 178 -33.55 4.42 30.22
CA VAL A 178 -33.84 4.78 31.61
C VAL A 178 -33.86 6.29 31.70
N PRO A 179 -34.95 6.88 32.25
CA PRO A 179 -34.98 8.31 32.53
C PRO A 179 -33.90 8.70 33.55
N PHE A 180 -33.31 9.87 33.38
CA PHE A 180 -32.35 10.47 34.31
C PHE A 180 -32.54 11.99 34.34
N SER A 181 -32.18 12.62 35.44
CA SER A 181 -32.21 14.08 35.59
C SER A 181 -31.10 14.58 36.50
N ARG A 182 -30.83 15.90 36.47
CA ARG A 182 -29.89 16.53 37.41
C ARG A 182 -30.38 16.50 38.85
N GLU A 183 -31.72 16.49 39.07
CA GLU A 183 -32.32 16.53 40.39
C GLU A 183 -32.34 15.14 41.03
N ASP A 184 -32.75 14.12 40.27
CA ASP A 184 -33.00 12.77 40.76
C ASP A 184 -31.85 11.78 40.47
N GLY A 185 -30.90 12.16 39.65
CA GLY A 185 -29.90 11.20 39.11
C GLY A 185 -30.57 10.15 38.24
N VAL A 186 -30.24 8.87 38.48
CA VAL A 186 -30.90 7.72 37.83
C VAL A 186 -31.48 6.79 38.92
N SER A 187 -32.70 6.31 38.70
CA SER A 187 -33.29 5.26 39.50
C SER A 187 -34.02 4.26 38.60
N TRP A 188 -33.65 2.99 38.74
CA TRP A 188 -34.25 1.94 37.93
C TRP A 188 -34.34 0.61 38.67
N THR A 189 -35.50 -0.04 38.61
CA THR A 189 -35.77 -1.33 39.26
C THR A 189 -35.86 -2.42 38.20
N ALA A 190 -35.08 -3.47 38.38
CA ALA A 190 -35.07 -4.59 37.44
C ALA A 190 -36.36 -5.40 37.51
N PRO A 191 -37.08 -5.59 36.36
CA PRO A 191 -38.36 -6.33 36.37
C PRO A 191 -38.16 -7.82 36.65
N ASP A 192 -37.37 -8.50 35.83
CA ASP A 192 -36.96 -9.90 36.01
C ASP A 192 -35.60 -10.14 35.43
N GLY A 193 -34.85 -11.12 35.95
CA GLY A 193 -33.53 -11.48 35.49
C GLY A 193 -32.42 -10.61 36.01
N LYS A 194 -31.27 -10.68 35.35
CA LYS A 194 -30.07 -9.86 35.63
C LYS A 194 -29.92 -8.79 34.57
N TRP A 195 -29.64 -7.57 34.96
CA TRP A 195 -29.51 -6.42 34.06
C TRP A 195 -28.24 -5.64 34.34
N ARG A 196 -27.66 -5.09 33.29
CA ARG A 196 -26.54 -4.14 33.36
C ARG A 196 -27.01 -2.75 32.94
N VAL A 197 -26.64 -1.77 33.72
CA VAL A 197 -27.01 -0.36 33.52
C VAL A 197 -25.78 0.36 32.95
N TYR A 198 -25.96 0.99 31.80
CA TYR A 198 -24.93 1.78 31.15
C TYR A 198 -25.24 3.27 31.19
N GLY A 199 -24.23 4.08 31.55
CA GLY A 199 -24.20 5.49 31.19
C GLY A 199 -23.48 5.64 29.86
N LEU A 200 -23.99 6.48 28.97
CA LEU A 200 -23.50 6.75 27.63
C LEU A 200 -23.02 8.19 27.54
N TYR A 201 -21.79 8.40 27.15
CA TYR A 201 -21.14 9.71 27.24
C TYR A 201 -20.52 10.10 25.91
N LEU A 202 -20.59 11.40 25.61
CA LEU A 202 -19.71 12.00 24.60
C LEU A 202 -18.47 12.55 25.28
N THR A 203 -17.30 12.31 24.68
CA THR A 203 -16.01 12.72 25.23
C THR A 203 -15.04 13.09 24.13
N ARG A 204 -14.05 13.94 24.45
CA ARG A 204 -12.86 14.23 23.63
C ARG A 204 -11.58 13.74 24.31
N ASN A 205 -11.71 13.15 25.51
CA ASN A 205 -10.58 12.77 26.36
C ASN A 205 -10.01 11.36 26.05
N ARG A 206 -10.10 10.90 24.81
CA ARG A 206 -9.59 9.60 24.37
C ARG A 206 -8.51 9.74 23.30
N GLY A 207 -7.50 8.89 23.36
CA GLY A 207 -6.41 8.81 22.40
C GLY A 207 -5.45 10.00 22.38
N PRO A 208 -4.39 9.93 21.57
CA PRO A 208 -3.31 10.92 21.53
C PRO A 208 -3.62 12.19 20.72
N HIS A 209 -4.38 12.08 19.62
CA HIS A 209 -4.64 13.20 18.71
C HIS A 209 -5.86 14.00 19.17
N ARG A 210 -5.72 14.85 20.19
CA ARG A 210 -6.83 15.58 20.81
C ARG A 210 -7.12 16.94 20.17
N ASP A 211 -6.14 17.50 19.51
CA ASP A 211 -6.19 18.73 18.72
C ASP A 211 -6.38 18.43 17.22
N TYR A 212 -7.27 17.48 16.92
CA TYR A 212 -7.42 16.87 15.62
C TYR A 212 -8.84 17.05 15.08
N MET A 213 -9.00 17.19 13.77
CA MET A 213 -10.29 17.42 13.14
C MET A 213 -11.26 16.25 13.32
N ASN A 214 -12.54 16.53 13.22
CA ASN A 214 -13.60 15.54 13.19
C ASN A 214 -13.97 15.18 11.74
N MET A 215 -13.53 14.03 11.27
CA MET A 215 -13.80 13.58 9.88
C MET A 215 -15.28 13.27 9.60
N LEU A 216 -16.11 13.26 10.63
CA LEU A 216 -17.57 13.07 10.54
C LEU A 216 -18.32 14.41 10.58
N SER A 217 -17.64 15.51 10.27
CA SER A 217 -18.18 16.86 10.28
C SER A 217 -17.66 17.68 9.11
N PHE A 218 -18.56 18.05 8.21
CA PHE A 218 -18.21 18.84 7.02
C PHE A 218 -17.48 20.16 7.35
N PRO A 219 -17.90 20.97 8.37
CA PRO A 219 -17.17 22.17 8.74
C PRO A 219 -15.78 21.89 9.30
N SER A 220 -15.61 20.78 10.03
CA SER A 220 -14.29 20.41 10.57
C SER A 220 -13.31 20.06 9.46
N CYS A 221 -13.70 19.21 8.52
CA CYS A 221 -12.87 18.86 7.36
C CYS A 221 -12.58 20.08 6.46
N ARG A 222 -13.54 21.02 6.36
CA ARG A 222 -13.34 22.27 5.64
C ARG A 222 -12.18 23.10 6.21
N THR A 223 -11.90 23.00 7.51
CA THR A 223 -10.78 23.72 8.14
C THR A 223 -9.43 23.32 7.52
N LEU A 224 -9.21 22.05 7.20
CA LEU A 224 -7.99 21.60 6.49
C LEU A 224 -7.87 22.28 5.12
N ILE A 225 -8.97 22.31 4.38
CA ILE A 225 -8.98 22.98 3.07
C ILE A 225 -8.66 24.49 3.24
N ASP A 226 -9.29 25.17 4.19
CA ASP A 226 -9.14 26.61 4.39
C ASP A 226 -7.71 27.00 4.87
N THR A 227 -7.04 26.10 5.58
CA THR A 227 -5.74 26.38 6.21
C THR A 227 -4.54 25.86 5.43
N VAL A 228 -4.74 24.92 4.52
CA VAL A 228 -3.67 24.33 3.72
C VAL A 228 -3.93 24.53 2.22
N TYR A 229 -5.01 24.02 1.70
CA TYR A 229 -5.28 24.01 0.24
C TYR A 229 -5.53 25.42 -0.33
N GLU A 230 -6.41 26.18 0.30
CA GLU A 230 -6.71 27.56 -0.12
C GLU A 230 -5.49 28.50 -0.07
N PRO A 231 -4.61 28.46 0.97
CA PRO A 231 -3.37 29.22 0.95
C PRO A 231 -2.44 28.84 -0.19
N HIS A 232 -2.25 27.56 -0.49
CA HIS A 232 -1.44 27.12 -1.63
C HIS A 232 -2.04 27.60 -2.95
N TYR A 233 -3.37 27.53 -3.12
CA TYR A 233 -4.03 28.03 -4.32
C TYR A 233 -3.89 29.56 -4.48
N ARG A 234 -3.99 30.33 -3.37
CA ARG A 234 -3.81 31.80 -3.42
C ARG A 234 -2.40 32.19 -3.83
N HIS A 235 -1.40 31.42 -3.45
CA HIS A 235 0.01 31.68 -3.79
C HIS A 235 0.37 31.14 -5.18
N TYR A 236 -0.15 29.99 -5.58
CA TYR A 236 0.34 29.20 -6.72
C TYR A 236 -0.77 28.70 -7.67
N GLY A 237 -1.92 29.34 -7.68
CA GLY A 237 -3.03 28.92 -8.55
C GLY A 237 -2.66 28.78 -10.03
N ASP A 238 -1.73 29.61 -10.54
CA ASP A 238 -1.22 29.53 -11.90
C ASP A 238 -0.32 28.29 -12.16
N GLU A 239 0.19 27.66 -11.11
CA GLU A 239 1.00 26.43 -11.18
C GLU A 239 0.15 25.15 -11.04
N PHE A 240 -1.09 25.28 -10.58
CA PHE A 240 -1.99 24.15 -10.41
C PHE A 240 -2.32 23.49 -11.74
N GLY A 241 -2.19 22.17 -11.78
CA GLY A 241 -2.33 21.36 -13.00
C GLY A 241 -1.17 21.50 -13.99
N ARG A 242 -0.18 22.32 -13.68
CA ARG A 242 1.01 22.55 -14.52
C ARG A 242 2.27 22.01 -13.86
N THR A 243 2.75 22.65 -12.80
CA THR A 243 3.90 22.21 -12.00
C THR A 243 3.44 21.51 -10.74
N ILE A 244 2.44 22.04 -10.04
CA ILE A 244 1.80 21.40 -8.88
C ILE A 244 0.67 20.51 -9.40
N LEU A 245 0.81 19.19 -9.21
CA LEU A 245 -0.16 18.20 -9.70
C LEU A 245 -1.26 17.90 -8.69
N GLY A 246 -0.99 18.04 -7.39
CA GLY A 246 -1.98 17.73 -6.37
C GLY A 246 -1.46 17.64 -4.96
N PHE A 247 -2.32 17.10 -4.11
CA PHE A 247 -2.11 16.94 -2.69
C PHE A 247 -2.16 15.46 -2.28
N PHE A 248 -1.41 15.13 -1.23
CA PHE A 248 -1.29 13.81 -0.66
C PHE A 248 -1.74 13.84 0.80
N SER A 249 -2.76 13.04 1.16
CA SER A 249 -3.17 12.82 2.56
C SER A 249 -2.51 11.56 3.09
N ASP A 250 -1.87 11.69 4.24
CA ASP A 250 -1.09 10.64 4.89
C ASP A 250 -1.79 10.13 6.15
N GLU A 251 -2.17 8.84 6.13
CA GLU A 251 -2.76 8.08 7.25
C GLU A 251 -3.81 8.83 8.10
N PRO A 252 -4.83 9.48 7.54
CA PRO A 252 -5.84 10.16 8.32
C PRO A 252 -6.55 9.20 9.28
N GLU A 253 -6.71 9.59 10.56
CA GLU A 253 -7.26 8.74 11.61
C GLU A 253 -8.70 9.12 12.00
N LEU A 254 -9.63 8.19 11.87
CA LEU A 254 -11.02 8.42 12.24
C LEU A 254 -11.25 8.37 13.76
N GLY A 255 -10.76 7.35 14.43
CA GLY A 255 -11.11 7.00 15.81
C GLY A 255 -10.04 7.30 16.84
N ASN A 256 -8.92 7.93 16.49
CA ASN A 256 -7.80 8.19 17.41
C ASN A 256 -7.27 6.93 18.12
N GLY A 257 -7.28 5.83 17.37
CA GLY A 257 -6.89 4.53 17.90
C GLY A 257 -5.41 4.20 17.73
N HIS A 258 -4.62 5.10 17.12
CA HIS A 258 -3.22 4.86 16.82
C HIS A 258 -2.45 4.31 18.02
N ILE A 259 -1.80 3.16 17.83
CA ILE A 259 -1.02 2.43 18.85
C ILE A 259 -1.87 1.67 19.89
N TYR A 260 -3.14 1.95 20.12
CA TYR A 260 -3.86 1.31 21.23
C TYR A 260 -5.15 0.54 20.89
N GLN A 261 -5.75 0.77 19.74
CA GLN A 261 -6.96 0.06 19.29
C GLN A 261 -6.83 -0.51 17.86
N THR A 262 -5.61 -0.71 17.40
CA THR A 262 -5.27 -0.98 16.01
C THR A 262 -5.95 -2.21 15.40
N ASP A 263 -6.09 -3.30 16.16
CA ASP A 263 -6.62 -4.58 15.69
C ASP A 263 -8.05 -4.86 16.16
N LYS A 264 -8.65 -3.95 16.95
CA LYS A 264 -9.94 -4.17 17.60
C LYS A 264 -11.12 -3.98 16.66
N ARG A 265 -12.06 -4.90 16.74
CA ARG A 265 -13.38 -4.77 16.10
C ARG A 265 -14.25 -3.75 16.87
N ILE A 266 -15.31 -3.28 16.23
CA ILE A 266 -16.22 -2.27 16.81
C ILE A 266 -16.70 -2.61 18.23
N HIS A 267 -16.96 -3.86 18.55
CA HIS A 267 -17.44 -4.27 19.87
C HIS A 267 -16.33 -4.37 20.94
N GLU A 268 -15.06 -4.37 20.51
CA GLU A 268 -13.89 -4.49 21.38
C GLU A 268 -13.26 -3.15 21.74
N VAL A 269 -13.56 -2.06 20.97
CA VAL A 269 -13.02 -0.73 21.23
C VAL A 269 -13.66 -0.07 22.45
N GLU A 270 -12.93 0.84 23.10
CA GLU A 270 -13.41 1.55 24.28
C GLU A 270 -14.35 2.69 23.93
N ASP A 271 -14.12 3.34 22.81
CA ASP A 271 -14.86 4.49 22.31
C ASP A 271 -15.03 4.40 20.79
N LEU A 272 -16.04 5.09 20.28
CA LEU A 272 -16.40 5.08 18.86
C LEU A 272 -16.52 6.52 18.34
N PRO A 273 -16.11 6.80 17.09
CA PRO A 273 -16.19 8.11 16.47
C PRO A 273 -17.59 8.71 16.51
N TRP A 274 -17.71 10.01 16.74
CA TRP A 274 -18.99 10.69 16.91
C TRP A 274 -19.03 12.09 16.31
N SER A 275 -20.22 12.48 15.83
CA SER A 275 -20.57 13.85 15.45
C SER A 275 -22.07 14.08 15.60
N ASP A 276 -22.50 15.33 15.43
CA ASP A 276 -23.93 15.68 15.40
C ASP A 276 -24.64 15.06 14.19
N GLU A 277 -23.93 14.87 13.08
CA GLU A 277 -24.44 14.17 11.89
C GLU A 277 -24.68 12.69 12.19
N VAL A 278 -23.75 12.00 12.86
CA VAL A 278 -23.93 10.61 13.33
C VAL A 278 -25.16 10.52 14.23
N GLN A 279 -25.27 11.42 15.22
CA GLN A 279 -26.44 11.45 16.12
C GLN A 279 -27.75 11.64 15.36
N SER A 280 -27.77 12.53 14.38
CA SER A 280 -28.95 12.82 13.58
C SER A 280 -29.34 11.61 12.72
N ALA A 281 -28.40 10.96 12.08
CA ALA A 281 -28.64 9.76 11.29
C ALA A 281 -29.10 8.57 12.15
N LEU A 282 -28.52 8.40 13.35
CA LEU A 282 -28.99 7.38 14.30
C LEU A 282 -30.38 7.64 14.83
N LYS A 283 -30.75 8.91 15.07
CA LYS A 283 -32.14 9.30 15.45
C LYS A 283 -33.14 8.96 14.34
N GLU A 284 -32.75 9.19 13.08
CA GLU A 284 -33.56 8.82 11.92
C GLU A 284 -33.72 7.30 11.81
N ALA A 285 -32.62 6.56 11.93
CA ALA A 285 -32.60 5.10 11.77
C ALA A 285 -33.25 4.35 12.93
N TRP A 286 -33.05 4.80 14.18
CA TRP A 286 -33.44 4.09 15.39
C TRP A 286 -34.57 4.76 16.17
N GLY A 287 -35.04 5.92 15.74
CA GLY A 287 -36.14 6.66 16.36
C GLY A 287 -35.81 7.29 17.70
N ALA A 288 -36.83 7.61 18.51
CA ALA A 288 -36.68 8.34 19.77
C ALA A 288 -35.80 7.62 20.82
N ALA A 289 -35.75 6.29 20.78
CA ALA A 289 -34.95 5.48 21.71
C ALA A 289 -33.50 5.20 21.20
N TRP A 290 -33.02 5.95 20.24
CA TRP A 290 -31.71 5.73 19.59
C TRP A 290 -30.57 5.56 20.59
N ALA A 291 -30.47 6.41 21.62
CA ALA A 291 -29.39 6.34 22.60
C ALA A 291 -29.42 5.03 23.42
N ALA A 292 -30.62 4.51 23.71
CA ALA A 292 -30.75 3.25 24.42
C ALA A 292 -30.20 2.05 23.64
N ARG A 293 -30.12 2.14 22.32
CA ARG A 293 -29.59 1.08 21.46
C ARG A 293 -28.06 1.07 21.34
N LEU A 294 -27.37 2.15 21.75
CA LEU A 294 -25.92 2.24 21.67
C LEU A 294 -25.15 1.09 22.35
N PRO A 295 -25.58 0.55 23.53
CA PRO A 295 -24.92 -0.61 24.12
C PRO A 295 -24.79 -1.83 23.19
N LEU A 296 -25.69 -2.00 22.20
CA LEU A 296 -25.62 -3.08 21.22
C LEU A 296 -24.34 -3.07 20.40
N LEU A 297 -23.69 -1.90 20.30
CA LEU A 297 -22.40 -1.77 19.59
C LEU A 297 -21.29 -2.56 20.30
N TRP A 298 -21.39 -2.72 21.65
CA TRP A 298 -20.38 -3.35 22.49
C TRP A 298 -20.82 -4.64 23.15
N ASP A 299 -22.14 -4.81 23.42
CA ASP A 299 -22.63 -5.90 24.26
C ASP A 299 -22.61 -7.24 23.50
N GLU A 300 -21.88 -8.22 24.05
CA GLU A 300 -21.76 -9.56 23.49
C GLU A 300 -22.88 -10.51 23.94
N GLU A 301 -23.61 -10.16 25.01
CA GLU A 301 -24.73 -10.97 25.53
C GLU A 301 -26.05 -10.69 24.76
N ALA A 302 -26.09 -9.62 23.97
CA ALA A 302 -27.25 -9.27 23.17
C ALA A 302 -27.58 -10.35 22.12
N ASP A 303 -28.81 -10.33 21.63
CA ASP A 303 -29.19 -11.15 20.47
C ASP A 303 -28.24 -10.84 19.30
N PRO A 304 -27.52 -11.83 18.75
CA PRO A 304 -26.49 -11.59 17.74
C PRO A 304 -27.01 -10.92 16.47
N ASP A 305 -28.26 -11.20 16.06
CA ASP A 305 -28.85 -10.59 14.87
C ASP A 305 -29.22 -9.12 15.11
N VAL A 306 -29.61 -8.77 16.36
CA VAL A 306 -29.92 -7.38 16.77
C VAL A 306 -28.63 -6.58 16.89
N ALA A 307 -27.61 -7.15 17.55
CA ALA A 307 -26.29 -6.49 17.69
C ALA A 307 -25.61 -6.31 16.31
N ALA A 308 -25.62 -7.33 15.46
CA ALA A 308 -25.07 -7.26 14.10
C ALA A 308 -25.71 -6.15 13.27
N GLN A 309 -27.05 -6.07 13.31
CA GLN A 309 -27.80 -5.02 12.60
C GLN A 309 -27.45 -3.62 13.12
N ALA A 310 -27.30 -3.46 14.45
CA ALA A 310 -26.96 -2.18 15.06
C ALA A 310 -25.51 -1.75 14.72
N ARG A 311 -24.55 -2.68 14.83
CA ARG A 311 -23.14 -2.44 14.51
C ARG A 311 -22.95 -2.07 13.04
N TRP A 312 -23.55 -2.85 12.15
CA TRP A 312 -23.52 -2.54 10.71
C TRP A 312 -24.13 -1.15 10.44
N ARG A 313 -25.29 -0.83 11.00
CA ARG A 313 -25.96 0.45 10.72
C ARG A 313 -25.14 1.65 11.22
N TYR A 314 -24.50 1.52 12.38
CA TYR A 314 -23.61 2.56 12.91
C TYR A 314 -22.41 2.75 11.97
N MET A 315 -21.70 1.69 11.59
CA MET A 315 -20.52 1.77 10.73
C MET A 315 -20.87 2.21 9.31
N ASP A 316 -22.01 1.82 8.79
CA ASP A 316 -22.51 2.25 7.49
C ASP A 316 -22.72 3.78 7.47
N ILE A 317 -23.34 4.35 8.52
CA ILE A 317 -23.48 5.79 8.69
C ILE A 317 -22.11 6.48 8.79
N VAL A 318 -21.25 6.00 9.67
CA VAL A 318 -19.93 6.58 9.93
C VAL A 318 -19.07 6.61 8.66
N THR A 319 -18.97 5.49 7.96
CA THR A 319 -18.11 5.41 6.78
C THR A 319 -18.64 6.18 5.57
N HIS A 320 -19.96 6.35 5.43
CA HIS A 320 -20.53 7.25 4.42
C HIS A 320 -20.30 8.73 4.77
N LEU A 321 -20.29 9.09 6.06
CA LEU A 321 -19.93 10.46 6.47
C LEU A 321 -18.45 10.74 6.20
N VAL A 322 -17.54 9.80 6.50
CA VAL A 322 -16.13 9.94 6.11
C VAL A 322 -15.98 10.14 4.60
N GLN A 323 -16.68 9.34 3.82
CA GLN A 323 -16.68 9.49 2.37
C GLN A 323 -17.10 10.89 1.95
N LYS A 324 -18.27 11.35 2.43
CA LYS A 324 -18.89 12.61 2.04
C LYS A 324 -18.14 13.83 2.58
N ASP A 325 -17.89 13.84 3.91
CA ASP A 325 -17.46 15.04 4.62
C ASP A 325 -15.94 15.24 4.58
N PHE A 326 -15.17 14.16 4.46
CA PHE A 326 -13.72 14.21 4.34
C PHE A 326 -13.27 13.96 2.90
N SER A 327 -13.35 12.71 2.42
CA SER A 327 -12.70 12.27 1.19
C SER A 327 -13.23 12.99 -0.06
N GLU A 328 -14.54 13.01 -0.28
CA GLU A 328 -15.16 13.66 -1.44
C GLU A 328 -15.13 15.19 -1.35
N GLN A 329 -15.16 15.76 -0.15
CA GLN A 329 -15.03 17.20 0.03
C GLN A 329 -13.68 17.70 -0.48
N ILE A 330 -12.58 17.04 -0.06
CA ILE A 330 -11.22 17.38 -0.48
C ILE A 330 -11.05 17.11 -1.97
N GLY A 331 -11.42 15.91 -2.44
CA GLY A 331 -11.29 15.55 -3.86
C GLY A 331 -12.08 16.49 -4.79
N SER A 332 -13.29 16.91 -4.38
CA SER A 332 -14.09 17.87 -5.13
C SER A 332 -13.43 19.24 -5.22
N TRP A 333 -12.84 19.71 -4.12
CA TRP A 333 -12.07 20.95 -4.11
C TRP A 333 -10.86 20.86 -5.04
N CYS A 334 -10.06 19.79 -4.97
CA CYS A 334 -8.89 19.58 -5.82
C CYS A 334 -9.26 19.60 -7.31
N ARG A 335 -10.26 18.81 -7.71
CA ARG A 335 -10.73 18.77 -9.10
C ARG A 335 -11.27 20.11 -9.59
N ALA A 336 -11.97 20.86 -8.73
CA ALA A 336 -12.44 22.21 -9.06
C ALA A 336 -11.30 23.21 -9.31
N HIS A 337 -10.10 22.95 -8.74
CA HIS A 337 -8.92 23.78 -8.91
C HIS A 337 -7.87 23.19 -9.87
N GLY A 338 -8.24 22.12 -10.61
CA GLY A 338 -7.40 21.54 -11.65
C GLY A 338 -6.21 20.72 -11.13
N VAL A 339 -6.26 20.26 -9.91
CA VAL A 339 -5.26 19.37 -9.28
C VAL A 339 -5.89 18.06 -8.81
N ARG A 340 -5.06 17.06 -8.50
CA ARG A 340 -5.48 15.73 -8.07
C ARG A 340 -5.37 15.61 -6.53
N TYR A 341 -6.18 14.73 -5.97
CA TYR A 341 -6.13 14.33 -4.57
C TYR A 341 -5.72 12.86 -4.50
N ILE A 342 -4.69 12.55 -3.73
CA ILE A 342 -4.15 11.20 -3.53
C ILE A 342 -3.83 10.97 -2.06
N GLY A 343 -3.41 9.77 -1.71
CA GLY A 343 -3.01 9.39 -0.36
C GLY A 343 -3.41 7.96 -0.05
N HIS A 344 -3.28 7.56 1.18
CA HIS A 344 -3.68 6.25 1.69
C HIS A 344 -4.27 6.39 3.11
N LEU A 345 -4.76 5.30 3.63
CA LEU A 345 -5.22 5.16 5.02
C LEU A 345 -4.34 4.11 5.73
N ILE A 346 -4.55 3.88 7.00
CA ILE A 346 -3.89 2.75 7.69
C ILE A 346 -4.62 1.46 7.31
N GLU A 347 -4.01 0.67 6.42
CA GLU A 347 -4.48 -0.65 5.98
C GLU A 347 -3.95 -1.77 6.86
N ASP A 348 -2.89 -1.51 7.58
CA ASP A 348 -2.08 -2.43 8.37
C ASP A 348 -2.88 -3.52 9.06
N HIS A 349 -2.45 -4.76 8.93
CA HIS A 349 -3.05 -5.91 9.63
C HIS A 349 -4.57 -6.10 9.41
N GLY A 350 -5.10 -5.64 8.28
CA GLY A 350 -6.52 -5.66 8.01
C GLY A 350 -7.31 -4.56 8.71
N GLN A 351 -6.66 -3.47 9.14
CA GLN A 351 -7.32 -2.34 9.79
C GLN A 351 -8.23 -1.53 8.86
N HIS A 352 -8.12 -1.72 7.55
CA HIS A 352 -8.94 -1.04 6.55
C HIS A 352 -10.47 -1.12 6.78
N THR A 353 -10.93 -2.06 7.62
CA THR A 353 -12.34 -2.18 8.07
C THR A 353 -12.57 -1.63 9.48
N ARG A 354 -11.55 -1.08 10.14
CA ARG A 354 -11.58 -0.63 11.53
C ARG A 354 -11.75 0.88 11.62
N CYS A 355 -12.34 1.35 12.72
CA CYS A 355 -12.52 2.77 13.00
C CYS A 355 -11.61 3.31 14.11
N GLY A 356 -10.67 2.50 14.60
CA GLY A 356 -9.75 2.90 15.67
C GLY A 356 -8.67 3.85 15.15
N SER A 357 -7.90 3.44 14.18
CA SER A 357 -6.82 4.22 13.53
C SER A 357 -6.97 4.33 12.02
N SER A 358 -7.92 3.64 11.41
CA SER A 358 -8.22 3.73 9.99
C SER A 358 -9.58 4.39 9.74
N LEU A 359 -10.01 4.46 8.48
CA LEU A 359 -11.25 5.14 8.08
C LEU A 359 -12.49 4.22 8.04
N GLY A 360 -12.37 3.00 8.54
CA GLY A 360 -13.47 2.05 8.68
C GLY A 360 -13.90 1.31 7.42
N HIS A 361 -13.54 1.80 6.24
CA HIS A 361 -13.84 1.18 4.95
C HIS A 361 -12.91 1.69 3.86
N TYR A 362 -12.10 0.82 3.26
CA TYR A 362 -11.08 1.22 2.29
C TYR A 362 -11.67 2.04 1.12
N PHE A 363 -12.65 1.49 0.40
CA PHE A 363 -13.21 2.15 -0.79
C PHE A 363 -13.92 3.46 -0.46
N ARG A 364 -14.71 3.51 0.61
CA ARG A 364 -15.41 4.74 1.03
C ARG A 364 -14.43 5.79 1.54
N GLY A 365 -13.42 5.37 2.33
CA GLY A 365 -12.39 6.28 2.87
C GLY A 365 -11.60 6.99 1.77
N LEU A 366 -11.34 6.32 0.67
CA LEU A 366 -10.56 6.85 -0.46
C LEU A 366 -11.41 7.25 -1.68
N LYS A 367 -12.75 7.32 -1.54
CA LYS A 367 -13.64 7.57 -2.68
C LYS A 367 -13.37 8.88 -3.40
N GLY A 368 -13.02 9.93 -2.67
CA GLY A 368 -12.71 11.25 -3.25
C GLY A 368 -11.37 11.34 -3.94
N GLN A 369 -10.47 10.38 -3.74
CA GLN A 369 -9.13 10.39 -4.31
C GLN A 369 -9.12 10.04 -5.80
N ASP A 370 -8.19 10.65 -6.54
CA ASP A 370 -7.96 10.42 -7.97
C ASP A 370 -6.97 9.28 -8.26
N MET A 371 -6.27 8.78 -7.23
CA MET A 371 -5.56 7.51 -7.19
C MET A 371 -5.86 6.84 -5.85
N ALA A 372 -6.16 5.55 -5.87
CA ALA A 372 -6.25 4.81 -4.62
C ALA A 372 -4.86 4.45 -4.14
N GLY A 373 -4.55 4.75 -2.87
CA GLY A 373 -3.24 4.50 -2.30
C GLY A 373 -3.21 3.42 -1.25
N ILE A 374 -2.01 2.91 -1.05
CA ILE A 374 -1.60 2.00 0.02
C ILE A 374 -0.21 2.41 0.51
N ASP A 375 0.17 1.91 1.67
CA ASP A 375 1.51 2.03 2.22
C ASP A 375 2.17 0.67 2.40
N ASP A 376 3.47 0.59 2.08
CA ASP A 376 4.35 -0.55 2.35
C ASP A 376 5.57 -0.09 3.15
N ILE A 377 5.47 -0.21 4.46
CA ILE A 377 6.41 0.35 5.42
C ILE A 377 6.91 -0.70 6.43
N GLY A 378 8.12 -0.49 6.95
CA GLY A 378 8.62 -1.19 8.14
C GLY A 378 8.78 -2.71 8.00
N GLY A 379 9.03 -3.24 6.80
CA GLY A 379 9.20 -4.67 6.54
C GLY A 379 7.88 -5.45 6.46
N GLN A 380 6.81 -4.83 6.03
CA GLN A 380 5.50 -5.45 5.84
C GLN A 380 5.54 -6.52 4.76
N VAL A 381 6.16 -6.24 3.62
CA VAL A 381 6.41 -7.20 2.56
C VAL A 381 7.87 -7.65 2.60
N LEU A 382 8.11 -8.95 2.66
CA LEU A 382 9.45 -9.54 2.64
C LEU A 382 9.50 -10.70 1.64
N PRO A 383 10.63 -10.95 0.98
CA PRO A 383 10.77 -12.13 0.13
C PRO A 383 10.46 -13.41 0.91
N GLN A 384 9.53 -14.23 0.41
CA GLN A 384 9.02 -15.44 1.08
C GLN A 384 8.37 -15.15 2.44
N GLY A 385 7.77 -13.95 2.59
CA GLY A 385 7.15 -13.48 3.83
C GLY A 385 5.65 -13.80 3.97
N GLU A 386 5.06 -14.54 3.03
CA GLU A 386 3.61 -14.79 2.95
C GLU A 386 3.04 -15.47 4.19
N ASP A 387 3.86 -16.31 4.86
CA ASP A 387 3.49 -17.05 6.07
C ASP A 387 4.08 -16.44 7.34
N LEU A 388 4.79 -15.32 7.22
CA LEU A 388 5.39 -14.66 8.38
C LEU A 388 4.31 -13.96 9.20
N ASN A 389 4.23 -14.36 10.47
CA ASN A 389 3.40 -13.72 11.45
C ASN A 389 4.33 -13.17 12.54
N ILE A 390 4.68 -11.89 12.42
CA ILE A 390 5.68 -11.25 13.29
C ILE A 390 4.97 -10.33 14.27
N ARG A 391 5.13 -10.59 15.56
CA ARG A 391 4.75 -9.66 16.62
C ARG A 391 5.88 -8.67 16.86
N SER A 392 5.63 -7.39 16.66
CA SER A 392 6.58 -6.34 16.97
C SER A 392 6.25 -5.67 18.31
N LYS A 393 7.20 -4.89 18.86
CA LYS A 393 6.95 -4.11 20.07
C LYS A 393 5.90 -3.01 19.86
N TRP A 394 5.70 -2.59 18.62
CA TRP A 394 4.89 -1.45 18.24
C TRP A 394 3.56 -1.89 17.61
N GLN A 395 3.58 -3.02 16.93
CA GLN A 395 2.43 -3.64 16.29
C GLN A 395 2.26 -5.03 16.90
N ASP A 396 1.11 -5.30 17.48
CA ASP A 396 0.86 -6.57 18.17
C ASP A 396 0.86 -7.76 17.22
N HIS A 397 0.63 -7.53 15.93
CA HIS A 397 0.53 -8.59 14.93
C HIS A 397 0.95 -8.09 13.54
N ARG A 398 1.66 -8.91 12.78
CA ARG A 398 2.02 -8.65 11.39
C ARG A 398 1.62 -9.85 10.55
N ASP A 399 0.65 -9.68 9.67
CA ASP A 399 0.08 -10.73 8.83
C ASP A 399 0.67 -10.70 7.42
N GLY A 400 1.64 -11.57 7.14
CA GLY A 400 2.26 -11.67 5.82
C GLY A 400 1.26 -12.03 4.72
N THR A 401 0.22 -12.79 5.02
CA THR A 401 -0.83 -13.11 4.04
C THR A 401 -1.58 -11.86 3.61
N PHE A 402 -1.92 -10.97 4.56
CA PHE A 402 -2.55 -9.69 4.24
C PHE A 402 -1.67 -8.84 3.32
N TYR A 403 -0.41 -8.63 3.68
CA TYR A 403 0.49 -7.76 2.93
C TYR A 403 0.80 -8.29 1.53
N HIS A 404 0.92 -9.61 1.37
CA HIS A 404 1.22 -10.20 0.06
C HIS A 404 -0.01 -10.36 -0.84
N PHE A 405 -1.22 -10.49 -0.30
CA PHE A 405 -2.40 -10.86 -1.08
C PHE A 405 -3.60 -9.90 -0.97
N ALA A 406 -3.59 -8.96 -0.03
CA ALA A 406 -4.63 -7.94 0.05
C ALA A 406 -4.11 -6.54 -0.24
N LEU A 407 -2.97 -6.12 0.32
CA LEU A 407 -2.53 -4.74 0.31
C LEU A 407 -2.52 -4.14 -1.11
N GLY A 408 -1.71 -4.66 -2.02
CA GLY A 408 -1.67 -4.20 -3.41
C GLY A 408 -3.00 -4.37 -4.15
N ALA A 409 -3.75 -5.44 -3.84
CA ALA A 409 -5.04 -5.70 -4.47
C ALA A 409 -6.14 -4.70 -4.07
N LEU A 410 -6.08 -4.09 -2.88
CA LEU A 410 -7.03 -3.05 -2.46
C LEU A 410 -6.94 -1.84 -3.39
N ALA A 411 -5.74 -1.28 -3.59
CA ALA A 411 -5.54 -0.13 -4.46
C ALA A 411 -5.84 -0.45 -5.94
N ALA A 412 -5.33 -1.57 -6.45
CA ALA A 412 -5.61 -2.01 -7.82
C ALA A 412 -7.10 -2.22 -8.08
N SER A 413 -7.83 -2.75 -7.09
CA SER A 413 -9.28 -2.95 -7.18
C SER A 413 -10.03 -1.62 -7.27
N ALA A 414 -9.74 -0.67 -6.36
CA ALA A 414 -10.39 0.63 -6.38
C ALA A 414 -10.10 1.38 -7.70
N ALA A 415 -8.84 1.34 -8.17
CA ALA A 415 -8.44 1.91 -9.46
C ALA A 415 -9.20 1.29 -10.64
N ALA A 416 -9.52 0.00 -10.56
CA ALA A 416 -10.20 -0.73 -11.65
C ALA A 416 -11.72 -0.50 -11.70
N ILE A 417 -12.37 -0.30 -10.53
CA ILE A 417 -13.85 -0.23 -10.44
C ILE A 417 -14.39 1.20 -10.31
N GLU A 418 -13.55 2.19 -9.99
CA GLU A 418 -13.94 3.60 -9.82
C GLU A 418 -13.42 4.44 -10.99
N SER A 419 -14.34 5.00 -11.77
CA SER A 419 -14.04 5.72 -13.02
C SER A 419 -13.13 6.93 -12.82
N GLU A 420 -13.27 7.61 -11.69
CA GLU A 420 -12.53 8.83 -11.35
C GLU A 420 -11.02 8.57 -11.16
N LYS A 421 -10.65 7.34 -10.86
CA LYS A 421 -9.25 6.93 -10.65
C LYS A 421 -8.49 6.59 -11.94
N HIS A 422 -9.20 6.47 -13.06
CA HIS A 422 -8.62 6.22 -14.39
C HIS A 422 -7.66 5.02 -14.49
N GLY A 423 -7.77 4.05 -13.59
CA GLY A 423 -6.86 2.91 -13.49
C GLY A 423 -5.54 3.21 -12.75
N ASP A 424 -5.43 4.37 -12.09
CA ASP A 424 -4.25 4.76 -11.35
C ASP A 424 -4.32 4.27 -9.89
N ALA A 425 -3.31 3.50 -9.49
CA ALA A 425 -3.11 2.99 -8.13
C ALA A 425 -1.72 3.36 -7.63
N MET A 426 -1.61 3.83 -6.40
CA MET A 426 -0.39 4.34 -5.82
C MET A 426 0.04 3.51 -4.61
N CYS A 427 1.37 3.39 -4.41
CA CYS A 427 1.97 2.84 -3.20
C CYS A 427 3.03 3.80 -2.66
N GLU A 428 2.88 4.22 -1.40
CA GLU A 428 4.03 4.67 -0.61
C GLU A 428 4.91 3.46 -0.37
N ILE A 429 6.24 3.56 -0.57
CA ILE A 429 7.09 2.37 -0.65
C ILE A 429 8.48 2.63 -0.07
N PHE A 430 9.09 1.57 0.47
CA PHE A 430 10.47 1.54 1.03
C PHE A 430 10.60 2.20 2.40
N GLY A 431 9.54 2.74 2.98
CA GLY A 431 9.60 3.45 4.25
C GLY A 431 9.97 2.55 5.43
N ASN A 432 10.84 3.06 6.31
CA ASN A 432 11.15 2.47 7.64
C ASN A 432 11.58 0.98 7.63
N TYR A 433 12.11 0.47 6.52
CA TYR A 433 12.73 -0.86 6.47
C TYR A 433 14.09 -0.89 7.16
N GLY A 434 14.64 0.29 7.43
CA GLY A 434 15.92 0.46 8.10
C GLY A 434 17.12 0.50 7.15
N TRP A 435 18.29 0.80 7.69
CA TRP A 435 19.53 0.90 6.90
C TRP A 435 20.06 -0.44 6.37
N SER A 436 19.42 -1.56 6.67
CA SER A 436 19.66 -2.87 6.08
C SER A 436 18.93 -3.09 4.76
N GLU A 437 17.95 -2.26 4.45
CA GLU A 437 17.32 -2.25 3.15
C GLU A 437 18.32 -1.77 2.10
N GLY A 438 18.44 -2.56 1.04
CA GLY A 438 19.26 -2.27 -0.11
C GLY A 438 18.46 -2.36 -1.40
N VAL A 439 19.06 -1.90 -2.49
CA VAL A 439 18.41 -1.85 -3.81
C VAL A 439 17.89 -3.20 -4.32
N ALA A 440 18.43 -4.30 -3.82
CA ALA A 440 17.93 -5.64 -4.16
C ALA A 440 16.55 -5.92 -3.54
N LEU A 441 16.32 -5.48 -2.29
CA LEU A 441 15.02 -5.56 -1.64
C LEU A 441 14.04 -4.55 -2.25
N GLU A 442 14.48 -3.30 -2.45
CA GLU A 442 13.68 -2.27 -3.12
C GLU A 442 13.16 -2.74 -4.49
N LYS A 443 14.01 -3.44 -5.28
CA LYS A 443 13.59 -4.03 -6.56
C LYS A 443 12.53 -5.11 -6.40
N TYR A 444 12.66 -5.96 -5.38
CA TYR A 444 11.67 -6.99 -5.08
C TYR A 444 10.32 -6.36 -4.74
N LEU A 445 10.31 -5.35 -3.86
CA LEU A 445 9.10 -4.62 -3.47
C LEU A 445 8.43 -3.93 -4.67
N ALA A 446 9.22 -3.27 -5.51
CA ALA A 446 8.72 -2.63 -6.73
C ALA A 446 8.03 -3.63 -7.66
N ASP A 447 8.68 -4.77 -7.97
CA ASP A 447 8.07 -5.81 -8.82
C ASP A 447 6.84 -6.44 -8.18
N HIS A 448 6.89 -6.66 -6.85
CA HIS A 448 5.78 -7.21 -6.08
C HIS A 448 4.50 -6.39 -6.26
N PHE A 449 4.59 -5.07 -6.16
CA PHE A 449 3.42 -4.20 -6.30
C PHE A 449 3.05 -3.93 -7.76
N MET A 450 4.04 -3.75 -8.67
CA MET A 450 3.74 -3.53 -10.10
C MET A 450 2.99 -4.71 -10.73
N VAL A 451 3.36 -5.95 -10.41
CA VAL A 451 2.68 -7.14 -10.94
C VAL A 451 1.26 -7.33 -10.37
N ARG A 452 0.94 -6.63 -9.29
CA ARG A 452 -0.41 -6.55 -8.69
C ARG A 452 -1.24 -5.38 -9.22
N GLY A 453 -0.67 -4.57 -10.13
CA GLY A 453 -1.38 -3.47 -10.79
C GLY A 453 -1.11 -2.09 -10.22
N ILE A 454 -0.18 -1.94 -9.27
CA ILE A 454 0.26 -0.62 -8.80
C ILE A 454 1.13 0.02 -9.88
N ASN A 455 0.82 1.27 -10.22
CA ASN A 455 1.44 1.95 -11.34
C ASN A 455 1.93 3.38 -11.02
N HIS A 456 1.86 3.78 -9.74
CA HIS A 456 2.46 5.00 -9.21
C HIS A 456 3.12 4.69 -7.86
N PHE A 457 4.25 5.34 -7.59
CA PHE A 457 5.04 5.08 -6.38
C PHE A 457 5.54 6.36 -5.73
N VAL A 458 5.49 6.39 -4.40
CA VAL A 458 6.04 7.44 -3.55
C VAL A 458 7.16 6.85 -2.70
N PRO A 459 8.40 6.76 -3.20
CA PRO A 459 9.52 6.26 -2.42
C PRO A 459 9.79 7.11 -1.18
N HIS A 460 9.92 6.49 -0.04
CA HIS A 460 10.15 7.10 1.26
C HIS A 460 11.60 6.82 1.70
N ALA A 461 12.58 7.81 1.75
CA ALA A 461 12.41 9.20 1.39
C ALA A 461 13.76 9.86 1.06
N PHE A 462 13.73 11.07 0.51
CA PHE A 462 14.87 11.96 0.49
C PHE A 462 14.80 12.91 1.70
N SER A 463 15.78 12.81 2.60
CA SER A 463 15.92 13.67 3.78
C SER A 463 17.19 14.48 3.69
N ALA A 464 17.08 15.78 3.95
CA ALA A 464 18.22 16.69 4.07
C ALA A 464 18.71 16.86 5.52
N ALA A 465 18.20 16.06 6.46
CA ALA A 465 18.70 16.03 7.83
C ALA A 465 20.14 15.50 7.89
N PRO A 466 20.94 15.90 8.90
CA PRO A 466 22.31 15.40 9.07
C PRO A 466 22.37 13.87 9.14
N PHE A 467 23.36 13.27 8.47
CA PHE A 467 23.60 11.83 8.51
C PHE A 467 24.17 11.38 9.87
N PRO A 468 23.72 10.22 10.44
CA PRO A 468 22.60 9.42 9.99
C PRO A 468 21.27 10.00 10.49
N ASP A 469 20.35 10.26 9.59
CA ASP A 469 18.98 10.58 9.99
C ASP A 469 18.31 9.33 10.55
N LYS A 470 17.61 9.50 11.69
CA LYS A 470 16.98 8.41 12.45
C LYS A 470 15.50 8.21 12.11
N ASP A 471 14.96 9.19 11.43
CA ASP A 471 13.55 9.21 11.07
C ASP A 471 13.32 8.25 9.90
N CYS A 472 12.70 7.12 10.16
CA CYS A 472 12.25 6.13 9.19
C CYS A 472 13.21 5.82 8.01
N PRO A 473 14.49 5.37 8.25
CA PRO A 473 15.41 5.04 7.17
C PRO A 473 14.90 3.83 6.33
N PRO A 474 15.41 3.64 5.09
CA PRO A 474 16.61 4.25 4.51
C PRO A 474 16.37 5.63 3.89
N HIS A 475 17.46 6.38 3.66
CA HIS A 475 17.43 7.62 2.88
C HIS A 475 18.31 7.45 1.64
N PHE A 476 17.73 7.68 0.45
CA PHE A 476 18.35 7.28 -0.82
C PHE A 476 19.63 8.02 -1.18
N TYR A 477 19.81 9.25 -0.67
CA TYR A 477 21.01 10.05 -0.90
C TYR A 477 21.84 10.28 0.37
N ALA A 478 21.20 10.63 1.49
CA ALA A 478 21.83 10.84 2.79
C ALA A 478 23.06 11.76 2.73
N HIS A 479 22.95 12.93 2.10
CA HIS A 479 24.05 13.88 1.84
C HIS A 479 25.27 13.26 1.12
N GLY A 480 25.07 12.28 0.25
CA GLY A 480 26.09 11.57 -0.47
C GLY A 480 26.71 10.39 0.30
N HIS A 481 26.19 10.07 1.49
CA HIS A 481 26.66 8.93 2.27
C HIS A 481 26.14 7.59 1.76
N ASN A 482 24.98 7.55 1.05
CA ASN A 482 24.45 6.28 0.56
C ASN A 482 25.17 5.82 -0.71
N PRO A 483 26.01 4.76 -0.66
CA PRO A 483 26.75 4.28 -1.83
C PRO A 483 25.84 3.72 -2.91
N GLN A 484 24.60 3.33 -2.57
CA GLN A 484 23.63 2.75 -3.51
C GLN A 484 22.81 3.80 -4.28
N TYR A 485 23.02 5.10 -4.06
CA TYR A 485 22.24 6.16 -4.72
C TYR A 485 22.19 6.02 -6.26
N ARG A 486 23.33 5.73 -6.92
CA ARG A 486 23.35 5.49 -8.38
C ARG A 486 22.57 4.25 -8.80
N HIS A 487 22.57 3.22 -7.97
CA HIS A 487 21.85 1.97 -8.18
C HIS A 487 20.33 2.18 -8.02
N PHE A 488 19.93 2.96 -7.02
CA PHE A 488 18.56 3.43 -6.86
C PHE A 488 18.06 4.18 -8.10
N GLY A 489 18.88 5.04 -8.70
CA GLY A 489 18.55 5.71 -9.95
C GLY A 489 18.32 4.75 -11.13
N CYS A 490 18.97 3.58 -11.16
CA CYS A 490 18.67 2.54 -12.15
C CYS A 490 17.32 1.87 -11.86
N LEU A 491 17.01 1.64 -10.59
CA LEU A 491 15.71 1.11 -10.16
C LEU A 491 14.57 2.06 -10.52
N VAL A 492 14.71 3.34 -10.23
CA VAL A 492 13.71 4.37 -10.60
C VAL A 492 13.41 4.32 -12.09
N ARG A 493 14.43 4.31 -12.95
CA ARG A 493 14.24 4.21 -14.41
C ARG A 493 13.56 2.92 -14.84
N TYR A 494 13.83 1.82 -14.17
CA TYR A 494 13.13 0.55 -14.40
C TYR A 494 11.65 0.65 -14.01
N MET A 495 11.36 1.16 -12.81
CA MET A 495 9.98 1.35 -12.33
C MET A 495 9.19 2.25 -13.27
N GLU A 496 9.74 3.39 -13.67
CA GLU A 496 9.13 4.32 -14.63
C GLU A 496 8.75 3.64 -15.94
N ARG A 497 9.59 2.76 -16.47
CA ARG A 497 9.33 2.03 -17.72
C ARG A 497 8.23 0.98 -17.58
N VAL A 498 8.22 0.24 -16.48
CA VAL A 498 7.16 -0.75 -16.22
C VAL A 498 5.83 -0.03 -15.98
N CYS A 499 5.80 0.99 -15.12
CA CYS A 499 4.62 1.78 -14.85
C CYS A 499 4.05 2.40 -16.14
N HIS A 500 4.90 2.89 -17.05
CA HIS A 500 4.46 3.44 -18.34
C HIS A 500 3.67 2.43 -19.18
N LEU A 501 3.99 1.14 -19.09
CA LEU A 501 3.30 0.07 -19.84
C LEU A 501 2.01 -0.42 -19.17
N ILE A 502 1.81 -0.15 -17.87
CA ILE A 502 0.61 -0.56 -17.13
C ILE A 502 -0.27 0.64 -16.74
N GLN A 503 -0.31 1.66 -17.60
CA GLN A 503 -1.16 2.85 -17.48
C GLN A 503 -1.93 3.11 -18.77
N GLY A 504 -3.08 3.79 -18.65
CA GLY A 504 -3.92 4.19 -19.79
C GLY A 504 -4.70 3.06 -20.46
N GLY A 505 -4.74 1.89 -19.85
CA GLY A 505 -5.54 0.73 -20.19
C GLY A 505 -6.18 0.13 -18.96
N HIS A 506 -6.28 -1.19 -18.90
CA HIS A 506 -6.83 -1.87 -17.71
C HIS A 506 -6.27 -3.28 -17.56
N ALA A 507 -6.20 -3.77 -16.32
CA ALA A 507 -5.90 -5.17 -16.03
C ALA A 507 -7.05 -6.08 -16.49
N PHE A 508 -6.72 -7.20 -17.13
CA PHE A 508 -7.69 -8.20 -17.54
C PHE A 508 -7.92 -9.21 -16.40
N VAL A 509 -8.94 -8.98 -15.60
CA VAL A 509 -9.25 -9.74 -14.40
C VAL A 509 -10.63 -10.38 -14.52
N ARG A 510 -10.71 -11.69 -14.24
CA ARG A 510 -11.96 -12.49 -14.39
C ARG A 510 -12.63 -12.83 -13.08
N ALA A 511 -11.92 -12.77 -11.96
CA ALA A 511 -12.46 -13.10 -10.64
C ALA A 511 -12.69 -11.84 -9.80
N ALA A 512 -13.86 -11.77 -9.17
CA ALA A 512 -14.15 -10.81 -8.13
C ALA A 512 -14.25 -11.51 -6.77
N ILE A 513 -13.77 -10.88 -5.72
CA ILE A 513 -13.95 -11.30 -4.33
C ILE A 513 -14.78 -10.22 -3.64
N LEU A 514 -15.87 -10.60 -2.97
CA LEU A 514 -16.66 -9.64 -2.22
C LEU A 514 -15.85 -9.09 -1.05
N TYR A 515 -15.60 -7.77 -1.08
CA TYR A 515 -15.06 -7.05 0.07
C TYR A 515 -16.18 -6.81 1.07
N HIS A 516 -16.19 -7.59 2.15
CA HIS A 516 -17.29 -7.63 3.10
C HIS A 516 -16.98 -6.96 4.44
N ALA A 517 -16.55 -5.70 4.41
CA ALA A 517 -16.35 -4.90 5.63
C ALA A 517 -17.57 -4.97 6.56
N GLU A 518 -18.75 -4.97 5.99
CA GLU A 518 -20.02 -5.04 6.72
C GLU A 518 -20.18 -6.33 7.55
N ALA A 519 -19.65 -7.45 7.07
CA ALA A 519 -19.65 -8.70 7.82
C ALA A 519 -18.69 -8.63 9.03
N ASP A 520 -17.55 -7.96 8.86
CA ASP A 520 -16.60 -7.73 9.94
C ASP A 520 -17.17 -6.79 11.02
N TRP A 521 -17.87 -5.73 10.61
CA TRP A 521 -18.55 -4.82 11.55
C TRP A 521 -19.69 -5.50 12.30
N ALA A 522 -20.49 -6.31 11.61
CA ALA A 522 -21.62 -7.01 12.19
C ALA A 522 -21.20 -8.01 13.28
N GLY A 523 -20.01 -8.61 13.11
CA GLY A 523 -19.47 -9.63 14.00
C GLY A 523 -19.81 -11.05 13.57
N GLY A 524 -19.42 -12.02 14.38
CA GLY A 524 -19.50 -13.43 14.04
C GLY A 524 -18.37 -13.84 13.11
N LYS A 525 -18.60 -14.80 12.21
CA LYS A 525 -17.62 -15.19 11.20
C LYS A 525 -17.48 -14.09 10.14
N ALA A 526 -16.25 -13.73 9.85
CA ALA A 526 -15.86 -12.88 8.72
C ALA A 526 -14.48 -13.35 8.28
N GLN A 527 -14.44 -14.17 7.22
CA GLN A 527 -13.20 -14.67 6.65
C GLN A 527 -12.44 -13.52 6.01
N SER A 528 -11.15 -13.43 6.25
CA SER A 528 -10.31 -12.42 5.60
C SER A 528 -10.28 -12.62 4.08
N VAL A 529 -10.31 -11.50 3.35
CA VAL A 529 -10.37 -11.53 1.87
C VAL A 529 -9.07 -12.01 1.25
N GLU A 530 -7.93 -11.76 1.91
CA GLU A 530 -6.60 -12.19 1.50
C GLU A 530 -6.45 -13.72 1.49
N ALA A 531 -7.17 -14.44 2.32
CA ALA A 531 -7.14 -15.90 2.30
C ALA A 531 -7.61 -16.47 0.97
N VAL A 532 -8.68 -15.89 0.41
CA VAL A 532 -9.19 -16.24 -0.93
C VAL A 532 -8.24 -15.72 -2.02
N GLY A 533 -7.79 -14.46 -1.88
CA GLY A 533 -6.84 -13.81 -2.80
C GLY A 533 -5.55 -14.62 -2.97
N ARG A 534 -5.03 -15.21 -1.87
CA ARG A 534 -3.85 -16.08 -1.91
C ARG A 534 -4.02 -17.27 -2.84
N VAL A 535 -5.11 -18.02 -2.70
CA VAL A 535 -5.38 -19.19 -3.56
C VAL A 535 -5.42 -18.77 -5.03
N LEU A 536 -6.11 -17.67 -5.35
CA LEU A 536 -6.19 -17.18 -6.72
C LEU A 536 -4.82 -16.79 -7.27
N ALA A 537 -4.04 -15.99 -6.52
CA ALA A 537 -2.71 -15.54 -6.92
C ALA A 537 -1.73 -16.70 -7.14
N GLU A 538 -1.78 -17.73 -6.28
CA GLU A 538 -0.95 -18.94 -6.38
C GLU A 538 -1.28 -19.79 -7.63
N HIS A 539 -2.46 -19.60 -8.22
CA HIS A 539 -2.90 -20.21 -9.48
C HIS A 539 -2.82 -19.25 -10.68
N GLN A 540 -2.14 -18.13 -10.56
CA GLN A 540 -2.04 -17.07 -11.58
C GLN A 540 -3.40 -16.49 -12.01
N VAL A 541 -4.40 -16.55 -11.14
CA VAL A 541 -5.70 -15.92 -11.35
C VAL A 541 -5.67 -14.49 -10.82
N GLY A 542 -5.84 -13.52 -11.70
CA GLY A 542 -6.03 -12.12 -11.30
C GLY A 542 -7.40 -11.93 -10.63
N TYR A 543 -7.46 -11.11 -9.61
CA TYR A 543 -8.70 -10.81 -8.88
C TYR A 543 -8.77 -9.36 -8.45
N HIS A 544 -10.00 -8.87 -8.26
CA HIS A 544 -10.28 -7.61 -7.60
C HIS A 544 -11.21 -7.80 -6.42
N PHE A 545 -11.03 -7.00 -5.38
CA PHE A 545 -12.01 -6.85 -4.31
C PHE A 545 -13.11 -5.90 -4.77
N ILE A 546 -14.37 -6.26 -4.57
CA ILE A 546 -15.51 -5.40 -4.89
C ILE A 546 -16.37 -5.16 -3.65
N PRO A 547 -16.60 -3.90 -3.23
CA PRO A 547 -17.44 -3.59 -2.08
C PRO A 547 -18.91 -3.86 -2.36
N SER A 548 -19.71 -4.07 -1.31
CA SER A 548 -21.16 -4.18 -1.41
C SER A 548 -21.82 -3.00 -2.14
N ASP A 549 -21.18 -1.84 -2.08
CA ASP A 549 -21.61 -0.58 -2.69
C ASP A 549 -21.79 -0.69 -4.21
N VAL A 550 -21.06 -1.58 -4.90
CA VAL A 550 -21.25 -1.81 -6.35
C VAL A 550 -22.65 -2.33 -6.69
N PHE A 551 -23.32 -2.98 -5.74
CA PHE A 551 -24.70 -3.43 -5.88
C PHE A 551 -25.72 -2.42 -5.32
N ALA A 552 -25.35 -1.64 -4.31
CA ALA A 552 -26.19 -0.63 -3.69
C ALA A 552 -26.30 0.62 -4.58
N ASP A 553 -25.19 1.10 -5.15
CA ASP A 553 -25.15 2.24 -6.06
C ASP A 553 -24.59 1.83 -7.43
N ARG A 554 -25.40 1.10 -8.18
CA ARG A 554 -25.04 0.62 -9.53
C ARG A 554 -24.74 1.73 -10.52
N ALA A 555 -25.28 2.91 -10.29
CA ALA A 555 -25.07 4.06 -11.20
C ALA A 555 -23.66 4.62 -11.02
N ALA A 556 -23.20 4.81 -9.77
CA ALA A 556 -21.87 5.31 -9.48
C ALA A 556 -20.75 4.36 -9.97
N TYR A 557 -20.98 3.06 -9.88
CA TYR A 557 -20.00 2.03 -10.31
C TYR A 557 -20.23 1.52 -11.74
N HIS A 558 -21.21 2.05 -12.48
CA HIS A 558 -21.61 1.52 -13.80
C HIS A 558 -21.86 0.00 -13.79
N THR A 559 -22.44 -0.50 -12.70
CA THR A 559 -22.63 -1.94 -12.49
C THR A 559 -23.78 -2.48 -13.31
N ARG A 560 -23.53 -3.56 -14.06
CA ARG A 560 -24.55 -4.33 -14.77
C ARG A 560 -24.23 -5.81 -14.76
N ILE A 561 -25.28 -6.64 -14.79
CA ILE A 561 -25.17 -8.09 -14.93
C ILE A 561 -25.46 -8.45 -16.38
N ASP A 562 -24.46 -8.94 -17.08
CA ASP A 562 -24.53 -9.29 -18.49
C ASP A 562 -24.99 -10.76 -18.64
N ARG A 563 -26.19 -10.94 -19.22
CA ARG A 563 -26.80 -12.28 -19.41
C ARG A 563 -26.28 -12.99 -20.65
N GLU A 564 -25.74 -12.26 -21.62
CA GLU A 564 -25.23 -12.85 -22.87
C GLU A 564 -23.81 -13.37 -22.64
N ASP A 565 -22.98 -12.56 -22.00
CA ASP A 565 -21.59 -12.89 -21.70
C ASP A 565 -21.41 -13.63 -20.36
N HIS A 566 -22.48 -13.83 -19.59
CA HIS A 566 -22.47 -14.46 -18.27
C HIS A 566 -21.40 -13.86 -17.35
N CYS A 567 -21.38 -12.52 -17.21
CA CYS A 567 -20.41 -11.81 -16.37
C CYS A 567 -21.04 -10.66 -15.58
N LEU A 568 -20.38 -10.29 -14.48
CA LEU A 568 -20.62 -9.04 -13.76
C LEU A 568 -19.72 -7.95 -14.35
N ARG A 569 -20.32 -6.90 -14.90
CA ARG A 569 -19.58 -5.73 -15.39
C ARG A 569 -19.61 -4.61 -14.37
N ILE A 570 -18.45 -4.08 -14.06
CA ILE A 570 -18.27 -2.89 -13.25
C ILE A 570 -17.26 -2.01 -13.99
N HIS A 571 -17.67 -0.81 -14.38
CA HIS A 571 -16.85 0.07 -15.22
C HIS A 571 -16.33 -0.69 -16.47
N HIS A 572 -15.01 -0.80 -16.64
CA HIS A 572 -14.39 -1.56 -17.75
C HIS A 572 -14.16 -3.05 -17.46
N GLN A 573 -14.38 -3.48 -16.22
CA GLN A 573 -14.14 -4.87 -15.81
C GLN A 573 -15.30 -5.80 -16.14
N ALA A 574 -14.98 -7.06 -16.43
CA ALA A 574 -15.96 -8.12 -16.74
C ALA A 574 -15.60 -9.40 -15.95
N TYR A 575 -16.21 -9.54 -14.78
CA TYR A 575 -15.93 -10.67 -13.88
C TYR A 575 -16.78 -11.89 -14.25
N GLN A 576 -16.15 -13.02 -14.46
CA GLN A 576 -16.79 -14.30 -14.80
C GLN A 576 -17.19 -15.11 -13.57
N VAL A 577 -16.69 -14.76 -12.38
CA VAL A 577 -17.03 -15.38 -11.11
C VAL A 577 -17.02 -14.35 -10.00
N LEU A 578 -17.95 -14.48 -9.06
CA LEU A 578 -17.90 -13.79 -7.76
C LEU A 578 -17.64 -14.81 -6.67
N ILE A 579 -16.61 -14.57 -5.86
CA ILE A 579 -16.29 -15.38 -4.67
C ILE A 579 -16.70 -14.58 -3.44
N VAL A 580 -17.53 -15.18 -2.60
CA VAL A 580 -18.03 -14.58 -1.35
C VAL A 580 -17.31 -15.27 -0.19
N PRO A 581 -16.39 -14.58 0.50
CA PRO A 581 -15.71 -15.16 1.65
C PRO A 581 -16.69 -15.56 2.77
N GLU A 582 -16.34 -16.55 3.61
CA GLU A 582 -17.23 -17.02 4.66
C GLU A 582 -17.62 -15.88 5.61
N SER A 583 -18.94 -15.71 5.81
CA SER A 583 -19.44 -14.66 6.71
C SER A 583 -20.74 -15.09 7.37
N SER A 584 -20.96 -14.60 8.61
CA SER A 584 -22.25 -14.77 9.30
C SER A 584 -23.35 -13.92 8.70
N TYR A 585 -23.01 -12.77 8.11
CA TYR A 585 -23.96 -11.77 7.62
C TYR A 585 -23.59 -11.26 6.24
N ILE A 586 -24.61 -10.86 5.49
CA ILE A 586 -24.45 -10.20 4.18
C ILE A 586 -25.49 -9.06 4.05
N THR A 587 -25.16 -8.00 3.33
CA THR A 587 -26.10 -6.90 3.07
C THR A 587 -27.18 -7.28 2.07
N ALA A 588 -28.37 -6.70 2.21
CA ALA A 588 -29.48 -6.94 1.29
C ALA A 588 -29.15 -6.55 -0.16
N PRO A 589 -28.51 -5.41 -0.47
CA PRO A 589 -28.10 -5.06 -1.83
C PRO A 589 -27.12 -6.09 -2.44
N ALA A 590 -26.09 -6.53 -1.69
CA ALA A 590 -25.15 -7.54 -2.15
C ALA A 590 -25.89 -8.88 -2.46
N LEU A 591 -26.75 -9.35 -1.54
CA LEU A 591 -27.51 -10.56 -1.76
C LEU A 591 -28.44 -10.46 -2.98
N GLN A 592 -29.07 -9.32 -3.21
CA GLN A 592 -29.90 -9.09 -4.39
C GLN A 592 -29.06 -9.21 -5.66
N GLY A 593 -27.92 -8.50 -5.74
CA GLY A 593 -27.00 -8.60 -6.87
C GLY A 593 -26.51 -10.02 -7.13
N ILE A 594 -26.12 -10.73 -6.08
CA ILE A 594 -25.67 -12.13 -6.13
C ILE A 594 -26.77 -13.04 -6.71
N ARG A 595 -28.03 -12.87 -6.32
CA ARG A 595 -29.16 -13.63 -6.90
C ARG A 595 -29.38 -13.34 -8.37
N GLU A 596 -29.33 -12.07 -8.75
CA GLU A 596 -29.44 -11.67 -10.14
C GLU A 596 -28.29 -12.23 -10.99
N MET A 597 -27.07 -12.28 -10.45
CA MET A 597 -25.93 -12.94 -11.09
C MET A 597 -26.20 -14.43 -11.31
N ALA A 598 -26.61 -15.14 -10.28
CA ALA A 598 -26.95 -16.57 -10.39
C ALA A 598 -28.10 -16.83 -11.37
N GLU A 599 -29.08 -15.91 -11.47
CA GLU A 599 -30.15 -15.96 -12.47
C GLU A 599 -29.67 -15.73 -13.91
N ALA A 600 -28.62 -14.94 -14.06
CA ALA A 600 -27.96 -14.65 -15.33
C ALA A 600 -26.94 -15.74 -15.73
N GLY A 601 -26.73 -16.75 -14.89
CA GLY A 601 -25.77 -17.83 -15.14
C GLY A 601 -24.33 -17.45 -14.80
N VAL A 602 -24.11 -16.35 -14.10
CA VAL A 602 -22.78 -15.95 -13.59
C VAL A 602 -22.46 -16.80 -12.35
N PRO A 603 -21.35 -17.54 -12.31
CA PRO A 603 -20.97 -18.35 -11.17
C PRO A 603 -20.80 -17.51 -9.89
N VAL A 604 -21.38 -17.98 -8.79
CA VAL A 604 -21.18 -17.42 -7.44
C VAL A 604 -20.75 -18.54 -6.50
N TRP A 605 -19.58 -18.36 -5.91
CA TRP A 605 -18.96 -19.31 -4.99
C TRP A 605 -18.92 -18.74 -3.58
N PHE A 606 -19.61 -19.38 -2.65
CA PHE A 606 -19.52 -19.05 -1.23
C PHE A 606 -18.45 -19.92 -0.58
N MET A 607 -17.61 -19.31 0.23
CA MET A 607 -16.57 -20.03 0.96
C MET A 607 -17.12 -20.55 2.29
N GLY A 608 -16.69 -21.75 2.69
CA GLY A 608 -17.02 -22.39 3.97
C GLY A 608 -18.49 -22.66 4.18
N SER A 609 -19.32 -21.63 4.35
CA SER A 609 -20.75 -21.74 4.59
C SER A 609 -21.52 -20.56 4.01
N LEU A 610 -22.84 -20.74 3.79
CA LEU A 610 -23.73 -19.63 3.46
C LEU A 610 -23.95 -18.74 4.70
N PRO A 611 -24.16 -17.42 4.51
CA PRO A 611 -24.53 -16.51 5.61
C PRO A 611 -25.77 -16.96 6.35
N GLY A 612 -25.84 -16.68 7.66
CA GLY A 612 -27.03 -16.92 8.47
C GLY A 612 -28.05 -15.77 8.41
N GLY A 613 -27.54 -14.52 8.31
CA GLY A 613 -28.35 -13.31 8.39
C GLY A 613 -28.15 -12.32 7.25
N VAL A 614 -29.16 -11.50 7.00
CA VAL A 614 -29.17 -10.43 6.00
C VAL A 614 -29.40 -9.10 6.70
N LEU A 615 -28.47 -8.17 6.51
CA LEU A 615 -28.51 -6.81 7.04
C LEU A 615 -29.35 -5.90 6.13
N THR A 616 -30.23 -5.10 6.70
CA THR A 616 -31.19 -4.26 5.96
C THR A 616 -31.26 -2.85 6.50
N GLU A 617 -31.44 -1.86 5.66
CA GLU A 617 -31.47 -0.44 6.07
C GLU A 617 -32.51 -0.11 7.16
N SER A 618 -33.68 -0.68 7.05
CA SER A 618 -34.81 -0.41 7.96
C SER A 618 -35.02 -1.49 9.04
N GLY A 619 -34.12 -2.48 9.12
CA GLY A 619 -34.25 -3.60 10.05
C GLY A 619 -33.81 -3.25 11.47
N GLU A 620 -34.49 -3.78 12.46
CA GLU A 620 -34.04 -3.76 13.86
C GLU A 620 -33.16 -4.97 14.20
N ARG A 621 -33.22 -6.01 13.40
CA ARG A 621 -32.42 -7.23 13.47
C ARG A 621 -32.13 -7.77 12.07
N ALA A 622 -31.04 -8.53 11.90
CA ALA A 622 -30.76 -9.22 10.67
C ALA A 622 -31.87 -10.22 10.31
N LEU A 623 -32.25 -10.25 9.03
CA LEU A 623 -33.27 -11.19 8.53
C LEU A 623 -32.61 -12.54 8.22
N PRO A 624 -33.35 -13.67 8.34
CA PRO A 624 -32.82 -14.98 7.97
C PRO A 624 -32.40 -15.04 6.50
N PHE A 625 -31.20 -15.55 6.23
CA PHE A 625 -30.72 -15.80 4.89
C PHE A 625 -31.53 -16.96 4.27
N LYS A 626 -31.95 -16.81 3.01
CA LYS A 626 -32.65 -17.87 2.25
C LYS A 626 -31.69 -18.43 1.22
N PRO A 627 -31.29 -19.71 1.33
CA PRO A 627 -30.45 -20.38 0.35
C PRO A 627 -31.07 -20.41 -1.06
N ASP A 628 -30.21 -20.45 -2.07
CA ASP A 628 -30.56 -20.65 -3.46
C ASP A 628 -29.78 -21.87 -3.98
N ALA A 629 -30.44 -22.79 -4.68
CA ALA A 629 -29.82 -23.99 -5.18
C ALA A 629 -28.73 -23.75 -6.26
N ARG A 630 -28.65 -22.55 -6.78
CA ARG A 630 -27.63 -22.14 -7.76
C ARG A 630 -26.31 -21.69 -7.10
N PHE A 631 -26.33 -21.47 -5.80
CA PHE A 631 -25.13 -21.10 -5.05
C PHE A 631 -24.23 -22.31 -4.83
N ARG A 632 -22.98 -22.22 -5.21
CA ARG A 632 -21.96 -23.22 -4.93
C ARG A 632 -21.24 -22.86 -3.63
N VAL A 633 -21.14 -23.80 -2.71
CA VAL A 633 -20.34 -23.65 -1.47
C VAL A 633 -19.09 -24.49 -1.60
N LEU A 634 -17.94 -23.91 -1.30
CA LEU A 634 -16.62 -24.54 -1.39
C LEU A 634 -15.84 -24.35 -0.11
N SER A 635 -15.10 -25.35 0.33
CA SER A 635 -14.02 -25.16 1.28
C SER A 635 -12.80 -24.50 0.61
N MET A 636 -11.83 -24.03 1.38
CA MET A 636 -10.58 -23.50 0.84
C MET A 636 -9.79 -24.56 0.06
N GLU A 637 -9.79 -25.81 0.53
CA GLU A 637 -9.16 -26.95 -0.14
C GLU A 637 -9.86 -27.30 -1.45
N GLU A 638 -11.19 -27.20 -1.50
CA GLU A 638 -11.95 -27.41 -2.73
C GLU A 638 -11.73 -26.31 -3.74
N LEU A 639 -11.56 -25.05 -3.28
CA LEU A 639 -11.17 -23.93 -4.14
C LEU A 639 -9.78 -24.15 -4.73
N ASP A 640 -8.78 -24.46 -3.88
CA ASP A 640 -7.39 -24.68 -4.30
C ASP A 640 -7.26 -25.85 -5.31
N ALA A 641 -8.07 -26.88 -5.16
CA ALA A 641 -8.11 -28.03 -6.05
C ALA A 641 -9.04 -27.85 -7.27
N SER A 642 -9.72 -26.71 -7.40
CA SER A 642 -10.74 -26.52 -8.45
C SER A 642 -10.12 -26.42 -9.85
N PRO A 643 -10.56 -27.24 -10.80
CA PRO A 643 -10.11 -27.11 -12.20
C PRO A 643 -10.58 -25.80 -12.85
N ASP A 644 -11.60 -25.14 -12.30
CA ASP A 644 -12.14 -23.89 -12.81
C ASP A 644 -11.09 -22.76 -12.73
N LEU A 645 -10.14 -22.83 -11.78
CA LEU A 645 -9.06 -21.84 -11.65
C LEU A 645 -8.16 -21.78 -12.91
N SER A 646 -7.93 -22.94 -13.55
CA SER A 646 -7.15 -22.98 -14.79
C SER A 646 -7.81 -22.21 -15.93
N ALA A 647 -9.15 -22.14 -15.96
CA ALA A 647 -9.88 -21.36 -16.96
C ALA A 647 -9.88 -19.85 -16.65
N LEU A 648 -9.74 -19.47 -15.38
CA LEU A 648 -9.69 -18.09 -14.92
C LEU A 648 -8.28 -17.48 -14.92
N ALA A 649 -7.24 -18.34 -15.00
CA ALA A 649 -5.86 -17.93 -14.93
C ALA A 649 -5.48 -16.98 -16.10
N GLN A 650 -4.46 -16.16 -15.88
CA GLN A 650 -3.85 -15.29 -16.89
C GLN A 650 -2.80 -16.05 -17.70
N ALA A 651 -2.13 -17.00 -17.07
CA ALA A 651 -1.18 -17.90 -17.72
C ALA A 651 -1.20 -19.27 -17.05
N LEU A 652 -0.93 -20.33 -17.85
CA LEU A 652 -0.73 -21.69 -17.35
C LEU A 652 0.75 -22.02 -17.36
N LEU A 653 1.26 -22.45 -16.23
CA LEU A 653 2.66 -22.82 -16.00
C LEU A 653 2.82 -24.33 -15.97
N THR A 654 3.84 -24.87 -16.66
CA THR A 654 4.19 -26.29 -16.61
C THR A 654 5.72 -26.42 -16.43
N PRO A 655 6.21 -26.89 -15.26
CA PRO A 655 5.45 -27.24 -14.06
C PRO A 655 4.77 -26.03 -13.39
N GLY A 656 3.69 -26.25 -12.66
CA GLY A 656 3.03 -25.19 -11.87
C GLY A 656 3.97 -24.57 -10.83
N SER A 657 3.73 -23.32 -10.49
CA SER A 657 4.46 -22.60 -9.43
C SER A 657 3.53 -21.68 -8.65
N ARG A 658 3.61 -21.75 -7.32
CA ARG A 658 2.88 -20.86 -6.41
C ARG A 658 3.60 -19.53 -6.15
N MET A 659 4.83 -19.37 -6.65
CA MET A 659 5.67 -18.19 -6.44
C MET A 659 5.77 -17.28 -7.67
N ILE A 660 5.11 -17.63 -8.76
CA ILE A 660 5.06 -16.80 -9.95
C ILE A 660 3.77 -16.01 -9.96
N ARG A 661 3.89 -14.70 -10.11
CA ARG A 661 2.77 -13.78 -10.31
C ARG A 661 2.68 -13.38 -11.76
N CYS A 662 1.48 -13.14 -12.23
CA CYS A 662 1.24 -12.72 -13.61
C CYS A 662 0.16 -11.64 -13.64
N LEU A 663 0.41 -10.56 -14.37
CA LEU A 663 -0.55 -9.51 -14.70
C LEU A 663 -0.76 -9.52 -16.22
N HIS A 664 -1.99 -9.74 -16.66
CA HIS A 664 -2.41 -9.47 -18.03
C HIS A 664 -3.02 -8.07 -18.08
N TYR A 665 -2.43 -7.18 -18.86
CA TYR A 665 -2.86 -5.80 -19.00
C TYR A 665 -3.19 -5.49 -20.46
N ILE A 666 -4.35 -4.88 -20.69
CA ILE A 666 -4.85 -4.51 -22.03
C ILE A 666 -4.64 -3.01 -22.20
N GLY A 667 -3.73 -2.64 -23.10
CA GLY A 667 -3.54 -1.28 -23.60
C GLY A 667 -4.32 -1.01 -24.89
N GLU A 668 -4.19 0.21 -25.42
CA GLU A 668 -4.88 0.61 -26.65
C GLU A 668 -4.51 -0.27 -27.84
N ASP A 669 -3.21 -0.44 -28.10
CA ASP A 669 -2.66 -1.17 -29.26
C ASP A 669 -1.89 -2.44 -28.89
N TYR A 670 -1.94 -2.89 -27.64
CA TYR A 670 -1.17 -4.03 -27.16
C TYR A 670 -1.84 -4.73 -25.99
N ASP A 671 -1.49 -6.00 -25.83
CA ASP A 671 -1.63 -6.70 -24.56
C ASP A 671 -0.25 -6.92 -23.97
N LEU A 672 -0.15 -6.81 -22.65
CA LEU A 672 1.06 -7.05 -21.89
C LEU A 672 0.84 -8.20 -20.91
N TYR A 673 1.71 -9.18 -20.94
CA TYR A 673 1.83 -10.16 -19.86
C TYR A 673 3.09 -9.85 -19.05
N TYR A 674 2.90 -9.36 -17.86
CA TYR A 674 3.97 -9.08 -16.90
C TYR A 674 4.02 -10.22 -15.90
N ALA A 675 5.12 -11.00 -15.92
CA ALA A 675 5.36 -12.12 -15.03
C ALA A 675 6.54 -11.81 -14.10
N VAL A 676 6.39 -12.15 -12.81
CA VAL A 676 7.43 -11.98 -11.78
C VAL A 676 7.67 -13.30 -11.08
N ASN A 677 8.92 -13.73 -11.02
CA ASN A 677 9.33 -14.85 -10.18
C ASN A 677 9.72 -14.33 -8.78
N GLU A 678 8.81 -14.45 -7.81
CA GLU A 678 9.05 -14.03 -6.41
C GLU A 678 9.85 -15.07 -5.61
N ALA A 679 10.15 -16.24 -6.18
CA ALA A 679 10.95 -17.28 -5.52
C ALA A 679 12.44 -16.89 -5.39
N ALA A 680 13.14 -17.60 -4.50
CA ALA A 680 14.58 -17.51 -4.36
C ALA A 680 15.34 -18.29 -5.46
N GLU A 681 14.66 -19.22 -6.16
CA GLU A 681 15.22 -20.12 -7.15
C GLU A 681 14.73 -19.83 -8.58
N PRO A 682 15.50 -20.12 -9.61
CA PRO A 682 15.04 -20.04 -11.00
C PRO A 682 13.88 -21.02 -11.25
N TRP A 683 12.93 -20.59 -12.05
CA TRP A 683 11.87 -21.46 -12.56
C TRP A 683 12.09 -21.73 -14.05
N THR A 684 12.06 -23.00 -14.44
CA THR A 684 12.20 -23.42 -15.86
C THR A 684 10.99 -24.24 -16.27
N GLY A 685 10.39 -23.86 -17.39
CA GLY A 685 9.22 -24.56 -17.88
C GLY A 685 8.59 -23.93 -19.12
N THR A 686 7.36 -24.35 -19.40
CA THR A 686 6.53 -23.77 -20.47
C THR A 686 5.43 -22.91 -19.88
N VAL A 687 5.18 -21.77 -20.52
CA VAL A 687 4.13 -20.83 -20.18
C VAL A 687 3.16 -20.73 -21.34
N ARG A 688 1.87 -20.94 -21.07
CA ARG A 688 0.80 -20.64 -22.02
C ARG A 688 0.08 -19.40 -21.56
N PHE A 689 0.17 -18.31 -22.31
CA PHE A 689 -0.60 -17.09 -22.08
C PHE A 689 -2.06 -17.30 -22.48
N LEU A 690 -2.98 -17.11 -21.55
CA LEU A 690 -4.41 -17.27 -21.80
C LEU A 690 -5.02 -15.95 -22.29
N SER A 691 -5.99 -16.03 -23.20
CA SER A 691 -6.63 -14.87 -23.83
C SER A 691 -5.63 -13.93 -24.54
N ALA A 692 -4.53 -14.49 -25.04
CA ALA A 692 -3.62 -13.75 -25.90
C ALA A 692 -4.37 -13.26 -27.15
N PRO A 693 -4.17 -12.01 -27.60
CA PRO A 693 -4.92 -11.46 -28.72
C PRO A 693 -4.53 -12.17 -30.03
N GLU A 694 -5.52 -12.69 -30.74
CA GLU A 694 -5.34 -13.38 -32.05
C GLU A 694 -4.89 -12.41 -33.15
N ASP A 695 -5.13 -11.10 -32.96
CA ASP A 695 -4.79 -10.04 -33.91
C ASP A 695 -3.42 -9.41 -33.65
N ALA A 696 -2.63 -9.94 -32.72
CA ALA A 696 -1.27 -9.49 -32.49
C ALA A 696 -0.41 -9.72 -33.76
N LYS A 697 0.23 -8.66 -34.21
CA LYS A 697 1.10 -8.68 -35.40
C LYS A 697 2.57 -8.91 -35.06
N GLN A 698 2.96 -8.50 -33.85
CA GLN A 698 4.32 -8.63 -33.33
C GLN A 698 4.25 -9.16 -31.89
N ILE A 699 5.12 -10.08 -31.55
CA ILE A 699 5.28 -10.59 -30.19
C ILE A 699 6.76 -10.51 -29.82
N TYR A 700 7.06 -9.84 -28.73
CA TYR A 700 8.43 -9.67 -28.24
C TYR A 700 8.46 -9.49 -26.73
N ARG A 701 9.63 -9.67 -26.13
CA ARG A 701 9.87 -9.35 -24.74
C ARG A 701 10.50 -7.96 -24.64
N TYR A 702 9.93 -7.09 -23.83
CA TYR A 702 10.53 -5.82 -23.47
C TYR A 702 11.39 -5.99 -22.21
N ASP A 703 12.69 -5.72 -22.34
CA ASP A 703 13.67 -5.70 -21.25
C ASP A 703 13.69 -4.29 -20.64
N ALA A 704 12.87 -4.07 -19.60
CA ALA A 704 12.72 -2.77 -18.98
C ALA A 704 13.99 -2.30 -18.24
N TRP A 705 14.85 -3.22 -17.80
CA TRP A 705 16.13 -2.87 -17.18
C TRP A 705 17.08 -2.21 -18.17
N ASN A 706 17.25 -2.82 -19.35
CA ASN A 706 18.16 -2.35 -20.39
C ASN A 706 17.49 -1.48 -21.47
N ASN A 707 16.18 -1.20 -21.35
CA ASN A 707 15.39 -0.42 -22.31
C ASN A 707 15.53 -0.92 -23.76
N ARG A 708 15.23 -2.19 -24.00
CA ARG A 708 15.35 -2.80 -25.32
C ARG A 708 14.28 -3.86 -25.57
N CYS A 709 13.97 -4.10 -26.83
CA CYS A 709 13.11 -5.20 -27.25
C CYS A 709 13.94 -6.43 -27.65
N VAL A 710 13.49 -7.62 -27.24
CA VAL A 710 14.15 -8.89 -27.48
C VAL A 710 13.17 -9.80 -28.21
N PRO A 711 13.57 -10.49 -29.31
CA PRO A 711 12.68 -11.41 -30.00
C PRO A 711 12.25 -12.57 -29.08
N VAL A 712 11.08 -13.11 -29.31
CA VAL A 712 10.57 -14.28 -28.60
C VAL A 712 10.02 -15.28 -29.61
N SER A 713 10.46 -16.52 -29.52
CA SER A 713 9.89 -17.62 -30.29
C SER A 713 8.72 -18.22 -29.51
N MET A 714 7.52 -18.19 -30.09
CA MET A 714 6.33 -18.80 -29.52
C MET A 714 5.87 -20.00 -30.32
N GLU A 715 5.45 -21.04 -29.60
CA GLU A 715 4.73 -22.17 -30.18
C GLU A 715 3.22 -21.82 -30.15
N ASP A 716 2.52 -22.09 -31.27
CA ASP A 716 1.08 -21.80 -31.41
C ASP A 716 0.66 -20.36 -31.01
N GLY A 717 1.59 -19.38 -31.15
CA GLY A 717 1.33 -17.97 -30.89
C GLY A 717 1.08 -17.58 -29.41
N SER A 718 1.10 -18.54 -28.50
CA SER A 718 0.79 -18.26 -27.07
C SER A 718 1.63 -19.06 -26.07
N VAL A 719 2.47 -19.97 -26.51
CA VAL A 719 3.29 -20.85 -25.66
C VAL A 719 4.77 -20.52 -25.81
N ILE A 720 5.46 -20.37 -24.71
CA ILE A 720 6.93 -20.17 -24.67
C ILE A 720 7.59 -21.18 -23.74
N SER A 721 8.83 -21.55 -24.06
CA SER A 721 9.72 -22.29 -23.16
C SER A 721 10.76 -21.32 -22.59
N VAL A 722 10.83 -21.17 -21.26
CA VAL A 722 11.63 -20.14 -20.61
C VAL A 722 12.27 -20.61 -19.32
N THR A 723 13.35 -19.93 -18.95
CA THR A 723 13.86 -19.89 -17.57
C THR A 723 13.67 -18.48 -17.02
N TRP A 724 12.93 -18.36 -15.93
CA TRP A 724 12.75 -17.12 -15.19
C TRP A 724 13.63 -17.11 -13.94
N GLU A 725 14.61 -16.20 -13.94
CA GLU A 725 15.52 -16.02 -12.82
C GLU A 725 14.78 -15.48 -11.59
N PRO A 726 15.28 -15.76 -10.38
CA PRO A 726 14.64 -15.31 -9.15
C PRO A 726 14.59 -13.78 -9.04
N ARG A 727 13.53 -13.27 -8.47
CA ARG A 727 13.31 -11.83 -8.18
C ARG A 727 13.42 -10.94 -9.41
N LYS A 728 13.05 -11.47 -10.59
CA LYS A 728 13.02 -10.71 -11.85
C LYS A 728 11.64 -10.68 -12.48
N GLY A 729 11.35 -9.54 -13.13
CA GLY A 729 10.15 -9.32 -13.90
C GLY A 729 10.39 -9.47 -15.41
N TYR A 730 9.42 -10.00 -16.13
CA TYR A 730 9.45 -10.30 -17.55
C TYR A 730 8.20 -9.75 -18.22
N LEU A 731 8.36 -8.89 -19.23
CA LEU A 731 7.27 -8.20 -19.91
C LEU A 731 7.17 -8.71 -21.34
N TYR A 732 6.10 -9.45 -21.65
CA TYR A 732 5.79 -9.97 -22.98
C TYR A 732 4.72 -9.09 -23.63
N VAL A 733 5.07 -8.46 -24.74
CA VAL A 733 4.22 -7.52 -25.47
C VAL A 733 3.64 -8.20 -26.69
N PHE A 734 2.32 -8.23 -26.80
CA PHE A 734 1.54 -8.66 -27.95
C PHE A 734 1.07 -7.38 -28.66
N ASP A 735 1.85 -6.90 -29.62
CA ASP A 735 1.66 -5.62 -30.30
C ASP A 735 0.76 -5.79 -31.54
N ARG A 736 -0.33 -5.00 -31.61
CA ARG A 736 -1.28 -4.99 -32.73
C ARG A 736 -0.86 -4.09 -33.88
N THR A 737 0.23 -3.35 -33.75
CA THR A 737 0.71 -2.44 -34.81
C THR A 737 1.55 -3.14 -35.88
N ASP A 738 1.57 -2.61 -37.10
CA ASP A 738 2.28 -3.23 -38.23
C ASP A 738 3.81 -3.12 -38.16
N ALA A 739 4.33 -2.07 -37.50
CA ALA A 739 5.77 -1.82 -37.47
C ALA A 739 6.40 -2.43 -36.20
N ALA A 740 7.36 -3.35 -36.37
CA ALA A 740 8.14 -3.88 -35.26
C ALA A 740 9.14 -2.85 -34.71
N PRO A 741 9.43 -2.88 -33.40
CA PRO A 741 10.59 -2.18 -32.83
C PRO A 741 11.91 -2.80 -33.33
N GLU A 742 13.00 -2.05 -33.17
CA GLU A 742 14.33 -2.63 -33.36
C GLU A 742 14.57 -3.70 -32.29
N MET A 743 14.89 -4.90 -32.72
CA MET A 743 15.14 -6.05 -31.84
C MET A 743 16.62 -6.15 -31.51
N ALA A 744 16.96 -6.27 -30.23
CA ALA A 744 18.31 -6.65 -29.82
C ALA A 744 18.62 -8.06 -30.31
N ALA A 745 19.85 -8.28 -30.70
CA ALA A 745 20.30 -9.63 -31.07
C ALA A 745 20.13 -10.59 -29.88
N GLU A 746 19.59 -11.79 -30.14
CA GLU A 746 19.58 -12.85 -29.12
C GLU A 746 21.04 -13.22 -28.78
N SER A 747 21.27 -13.36 -27.48
CA SER A 747 22.52 -13.97 -27.01
C SER A 747 22.45 -15.48 -27.27
N GLU A 748 23.00 -15.92 -28.43
CA GLU A 748 23.20 -17.36 -28.64
C GLU A 748 24.24 -17.85 -27.65
N VAL A 749 23.86 -18.66 -26.71
CA VAL A 749 24.72 -19.23 -25.64
C VAL A 749 25.61 -20.36 -26.20
N ASP A 750 25.26 -20.93 -27.36
CA ASP A 750 25.99 -22.04 -27.97
C ASP A 750 27.38 -21.62 -28.45
N GLY A 751 28.37 -22.43 -28.12
CA GLY A 751 29.76 -22.19 -28.49
C GLY A 751 30.52 -21.20 -27.62
N MET A 752 29.98 -20.81 -26.48
CA MET A 752 30.66 -19.97 -25.50
C MET A 752 31.79 -20.75 -24.79
N VAL A 753 32.93 -20.10 -24.62
CA VAL A 753 34.09 -20.66 -23.87
C VAL A 753 34.47 -19.74 -22.72
N PRO A 754 34.81 -20.29 -21.55
CA PRO A 754 35.23 -19.50 -20.41
C PRO A 754 36.61 -18.87 -20.59
N VAL A 755 36.75 -17.62 -20.17
CA VAL A 755 38.02 -16.91 -20.05
C VAL A 755 38.48 -16.93 -18.61
N PRO A 756 39.67 -17.47 -18.27
CA PRO A 756 40.15 -17.50 -16.90
C PRO A 756 40.41 -16.07 -16.36
N LEU A 757 39.82 -15.76 -15.21
CA LEU A 757 40.07 -14.55 -14.44
C LEU A 757 40.73 -14.97 -13.11
N THR A 758 42.09 -14.91 -13.06
CA THR A 758 42.86 -15.63 -12.05
C THR A 758 43.50 -14.78 -10.96
N ARG A 759 43.68 -13.50 -11.20
CA ARG A 759 44.29 -12.57 -10.22
C ARG A 759 43.38 -11.39 -9.99
N TRP A 760 43.09 -11.16 -8.73
CA TRP A 760 42.25 -10.06 -8.34
C TRP A 760 42.92 -9.17 -7.32
N THR A 761 42.79 -7.85 -7.50
CA THR A 761 43.16 -6.89 -6.48
C THR A 761 41.88 -6.23 -5.94
N ARG A 762 41.78 -6.08 -4.63
CA ARG A 762 40.70 -5.38 -3.95
C ARG A 762 41.19 -4.05 -3.45
N SER A 763 40.39 -3.01 -3.65
CA SER A 763 40.50 -1.73 -2.96
C SER A 763 39.12 -1.30 -2.44
N VAL A 764 39.10 -0.42 -1.43
CA VAL A 764 37.88 0.00 -0.77
C VAL A 764 37.79 1.52 -0.70
N CYS A 765 36.57 2.01 -0.66
CA CYS A 765 36.28 3.42 -0.47
C CYS A 765 35.12 3.53 0.53
N PRO A 766 35.32 4.10 1.73
CA PRO A 766 34.22 4.45 2.63
C PRO A 766 33.22 5.36 1.94
N ASP A 767 31.97 5.33 2.36
CA ASP A 767 30.81 5.96 1.75
C ASP A 767 31.05 7.37 1.17
N ALA A 768 31.29 8.35 2.03
CA ALA A 768 31.48 9.77 1.65
C ALA A 768 32.84 10.07 1.00
N ALA A 769 33.79 9.11 0.98
CA ALA A 769 35.12 9.33 0.40
C ALA A 769 35.16 9.01 -1.12
N CYS A 770 34.07 8.52 -1.71
CA CYS A 770 34.00 8.17 -3.13
C CYS A 770 34.26 9.41 -4.03
N PRO A 771 35.14 9.29 -5.07
CA PRO A 771 35.71 8.04 -5.62
C PRO A 771 37.15 7.70 -5.14
N VAL A 772 37.54 8.06 -3.93
CA VAL A 772 38.93 7.85 -3.44
C VAL A 772 39.08 6.44 -2.86
N PHE A 773 39.59 5.52 -3.66
CA PHE A 773 39.86 4.14 -3.25
C PHE A 773 41.24 4.00 -2.65
N SER A 774 41.35 3.14 -1.64
CA SER A 774 42.60 2.88 -0.92
C SER A 774 42.73 1.40 -0.50
N GLY A 775 43.85 1.02 0.12
CA GLY A 775 44.01 -0.32 0.67
C GLY A 775 44.15 -1.42 -0.39
N GLU A 776 44.74 -1.11 -1.56
CA GLU A 776 44.93 -2.11 -2.64
C GLU A 776 45.66 -3.35 -2.13
N LYS A 777 45.07 -4.53 -2.35
CA LYS A 777 45.54 -5.80 -1.83
C LYS A 777 45.17 -6.92 -2.81
N GLU A 778 46.09 -7.84 -3.10
CA GLU A 778 45.76 -9.07 -3.82
C GLU A 778 44.88 -9.97 -2.99
N VAL A 779 43.75 -10.45 -3.60
CA VAL A 779 42.76 -11.28 -2.94
C VAL A 779 42.39 -12.51 -3.77
N THR A 780 41.83 -13.51 -3.10
CA THR A 780 41.22 -14.68 -3.74
C THR A 780 39.72 -14.62 -3.61
N LEU A 781 39.00 -14.81 -4.70
CA LEU A 781 37.53 -14.91 -4.68
C LEU A 781 37.08 -16.36 -4.39
N PRO A 782 35.94 -16.55 -3.70
CA PRO A 782 35.09 -15.52 -3.10
C PRO A 782 35.75 -14.75 -1.95
N ASP A 783 35.35 -13.51 -1.73
CA ASP A 783 35.90 -12.60 -0.72
C ASP A 783 34.78 -12.14 0.22
N ALA A 784 35.09 -11.97 1.49
CA ALA A 784 34.17 -11.53 2.53
C ALA A 784 34.86 -10.42 3.33
N TYR A 785 34.77 -9.20 2.81
CA TYR A 785 35.47 -8.05 3.40
C TYR A 785 34.92 -7.67 4.79
N GLU A 786 33.69 -7.97 5.07
CA GLU A 786 33.07 -7.79 6.40
C GLU A 786 33.80 -8.56 7.53
N LYS A 787 34.63 -9.53 7.19
CA LYS A 787 35.48 -10.24 8.18
C LYS A 787 36.75 -9.45 8.52
N GLU A 788 37.24 -8.60 7.59
CA GLU A 788 38.39 -7.72 7.82
C GLU A 788 37.93 -6.41 8.48
N ASP A 789 36.81 -5.84 8.02
CA ASP A 789 36.20 -4.63 8.58
C ASP A 789 34.68 -4.86 8.80
N PRO A 790 34.30 -5.29 9.99
CA PRO A 790 32.89 -5.57 10.31
C PRO A 790 31.96 -4.36 10.29
N ASP A 791 32.52 -3.15 10.35
CA ASP A 791 31.77 -1.89 10.39
C ASP A 791 31.78 -1.14 9.07
N PHE A 792 32.28 -1.75 7.98
CA PHE A 792 32.44 -1.11 6.70
C PHE A 792 31.10 -0.87 6.00
N GLY A 793 30.96 0.35 5.44
CA GLY A 793 29.94 0.69 4.44
C GLY A 793 30.57 1.62 3.40
N GLY A 794 30.26 1.37 2.12
CA GLY A 794 30.85 2.09 1.00
C GLY A 794 30.96 1.26 -0.26
N PHE A 795 32.07 1.41 -0.98
CA PHE A 795 32.33 0.67 -2.20
C PHE A 795 33.50 -0.30 -2.03
N VAL A 796 33.29 -1.55 -2.49
CA VAL A 796 34.37 -2.54 -2.62
C VAL A 796 34.64 -2.76 -4.09
N ARG A 797 35.87 -2.51 -4.52
CA ARG A 797 36.30 -2.59 -5.90
C ARG A 797 37.22 -3.78 -6.09
N TYR A 798 37.00 -4.54 -7.16
CA TYR A 798 37.81 -5.65 -7.61
C TYR A 798 38.32 -5.40 -9.02
N ASP A 799 39.62 -5.41 -9.20
CA ASP A 799 40.26 -5.22 -10.49
C ASP A 799 41.01 -6.50 -10.93
N THR A 800 40.91 -6.85 -12.20
CA THR A 800 41.67 -7.93 -12.82
C THR A 800 42.08 -7.58 -14.25
N VAL A 801 43.18 -8.22 -14.73
CA VAL A 801 43.65 -8.08 -16.08
C VAL A 801 43.70 -9.45 -16.74
N PHE A 802 43.24 -9.52 -17.97
CA PHE A 802 43.26 -10.76 -18.78
C PHE A 802 43.53 -10.45 -20.26
N THR A 803 43.91 -11.49 -21.02
CA THR A 803 44.29 -11.33 -22.42
C THR A 803 43.41 -12.17 -23.33
N LEU A 804 42.97 -11.58 -24.44
CA LEU A 804 42.22 -12.26 -25.49
C LEU A 804 43.05 -12.38 -26.73
N SER A 805 43.02 -13.55 -27.37
CA SER A 805 43.75 -13.83 -28.64
C SER A 805 43.14 -13.09 -29.82
N GLU A 806 41.83 -12.82 -29.76
CA GLU A 806 41.08 -12.07 -30.77
C GLU A 806 39.93 -11.30 -30.11
N LYS A 807 39.31 -10.36 -30.82
CA LYS A 807 38.11 -9.68 -30.36
C LYS A 807 36.93 -10.65 -30.44
N PRO A 808 36.19 -10.91 -29.35
CA PRO A 808 35.06 -11.83 -29.41
C PRO A 808 33.90 -11.26 -30.21
N ALA A 809 33.11 -12.14 -30.84
CA ALA A 809 31.87 -11.79 -31.52
C ALA A 809 30.75 -11.55 -30.48
N TYR A 810 30.79 -12.27 -29.35
CA TYR A 810 29.90 -12.09 -28.19
C TYR A 810 30.68 -12.37 -26.92
N ALA A 811 30.33 -11.63 -25.86
CA ALA A 811 30.93 -11.80 -24.54
C ALA A 811 29.96 -11.43 -23.42
N GLU A 812 29.86 -12.27 -22.40
CA GLU A 812 29.04 -12.07 -21.24
C GLU A 812 29.81 -12.33 -19.97
N LEU A 813 29.69 -11.43 -18.99
CA LEU A 813 30.14 -11.64 -17.62
C LEU A 813 28.96 -11.99 -16.75
N VAL A 814 29.06 -13.10 -16.03
CA VAL A 814 28.05 -13.57 -15.08
C VAL A 814 28.59 -13.55 -13.66
N LEU A 815 27.90 -12.89 -12.76
CA LEU A 815 28.13 -12.97 -11.32
C LEU A 815 26.95 -13.66 -10.67
N THR A 816 27.27 -14.60 -9.79
CA THR A 816 26.30 -15.25 -8.88
C THR A 816 26.68 -14.90 -7.47
N GLY A 817 25.75 -14.96 -6.53
CA GLY A 817 25.97 -14.68 -5.12
C GLY A 817 25.04 -13.63 -4.57
N ASP A 818 25.23 -13.31 -3.29
CA ASP A 818 24.28 -12.52 -2.48
C ASP A 818 24.76 -11.08 -2.24
N GLN A 819 25.73 -10.60 -3.02
CA GLN A 819 26.17 -9.20 -2.92
C GLN A 819 25.04 -8.25 -3.34
N GLU A 820 25.00 -7.07 -2.71
CA GLU A 820 24.18 -5.95 -3.16
C GLU A 820 24.62 -5.45 -4.56
N GLY A 821 23.95 -4.48 -5.10
CA GLY A 821 24.15 -4.01 -6.47
C GLY A 821 25.60 -3.80 -6.88
N VAL A 822 25.90 -4.16 -8.13
CA VAL A 822 27.24 -4.10 -8.72
C VAL A 822 27.27 -3.30 -10.01
N GLU A 823 28.36 -2.56 -10.23
CA GLU A 823 28.69 -1.93 -11.51
C GLU A 823 29.95 -2.56 -12.07
N VAL A 824 29.93 -2.84 -13.37
CA VAL A 824 31.05 -3.48 -14.06
C VAL A 824 31.65 -2.51 -15.08
N PHE A 825 32.98 -2.43 -15.11
CA PHE A 825 33.72 -1.63 -16.09
C PHE A 825 34.69 -2.49 -16.86
N VAL A 826 34.78 -2.28 -18.18
CA VAL A 826 35.75 -2.91 -19.05
C VAL A 826 36.57 -1.83 -19.74
N ASN A 827 37.89 -1.89 -19.62
CA ASN A 827 38.81 -0.91 -20.20
C ASN A 827 38.44 0.53 -19.82
N GLY A 828 37.86 0.73 -18.60
CA GLY A 828 37.44 2.03 -18.07
C GLY A 828 36.04 2.47 -18.49
N THR A 829 35.35 1.71 -19.32
CA THR A 829 33.96 2.01 -19.74
C THR A 829 32.98 1.16 -18.94
N SER A 830 31.93 1.77 -18.41
CA SER A 830 30.87 1.06 -17.67
C SER A 830 30.07 0.14 -18.62
N ALA A 831 29.89 -1.11 -18.21
CA ALA A 831 28.99 -2.08 -18.83
C ALA A 831 27.59 -2.03 -18.20
N GLY A 832 27.36 -1.15 -17.23
CA GLY A 832 26.09 -0.94 -16.55
C GLY A 832 26.07 -1.45 -15.11
N ILE A 833 24.90 -1.27 -14.49
CA ILE A 833 24.60 -1.64 -13.10
C ILE A 833 23.56 -2.75 -13.11
N GLN A 834 23.75 -3.76 -12.24
CA GLN A 834 22.77 -4.80 -11.93
C GLN A 834 22.58 -4.86 -10.42
N ILE A 835 21.34 -5.05 -9.95
CA ILE A 835 21.01 -4.94 -8.51
C ILE A 835 20.40 -6.21 -7.91
N VAL A 836 20.10 -7.21 -8.74
CA VAL A 836 19.58 -8.51 -8.27
C VAL A 836 20.31 -9.67 -8.92
N PRO A 837 20.52 -10.78 -8.23
CA PRO A 837 21.08 -11.99 -8.81
C PRO A 837 20.16 -12.56 -9.91
N ARG A 838 20.61 -13.26 -10.86
CA ARG A 838 21.93 -13.45 -11.44
C ARG A 838 22.32 -12.18 -12.20
N TYR A 839 23.49 -11.63 -11.92
CA TYR A 839 23.98 -10.40 -12.58
C TYR A 839 24.62 -10.77 -13.90
N CYS A 840 24.07 -10.31 -15.04
CA CYS A 840 24.57 -10.60 -16.37
C CYS A 840 24.91 -9.30 -17.09
N PHE A 841 26.11 -9.20 -17.59
CA PHE A 841 26.63 -8.02 -18.29
C PHE A 841 27.09 -8.39 -19.69
N ASP A 842 26.53 -7.73 -20.71
CA ASP A 842 27.03 -7.84 -22.08
C ASP A 842 28.30 -6.99 -22.24
N LEU A 843 29.42 -7.66 -22.51
CA LEU A 843 30.72 -7.03 -22.68
C LEU A 843 31.17 -6.98 -24.13
N THR A 844 30.34 -7.41 -25.07
CA THR A 844 30.68 -7.63 -26.49
C THR A 844 31.34 -6.42 -27.13
N GLY A 845 30.77 -5.22 -26.96
CA GLY A 845 31.30 -3.99 -27.55
C GLY A 845 32.53 -3.42 -26.85
N LEU A 846 32.83 -3.86 -25.63
CA LEU A 846 33.84 -3.27 -24.75
C LEU A 846 35.19 -4.01 -24.77
N LEU A 847 35.18 -5.27 -25.18
CA LEU A 847 36.37 -6.11 -25.23
C LEU A 847 37.17 -5.89 -26.52
N ARG A 848 38.49 -6.06 -26.40
CA ARG A 848 39.45 -5.93 -27.50
C ARG A 848 40.42 -7.11 -27.55
N LYS A 849 41.06 -7.32 -28.69
CA LYS A 849 42.20 -8.23 -28.81
C LYS A 849 43.36 -7.71 -27.96
N GLY A 850 44.07 -8.61 -27.30
CA GLY A 850 45.18 -8.28 -26.42
C GLY A 850 44.70 -8.10 -24.96
N GLU A 851 45.40 -7.26 -24.23
CA GLU A 851 45.11 -7.00 -22.81
C GLU A 851 43.82 -6.22 -22.61
N ASN A 852 43.01 -6.67 -21.64
CA ASN A 852 41.78 -6.03 -21.17
C ASN A 852 41.81 -5.91 -19.66
N THR A 853 41.27 -4.84 -19.14
CA THR A 853 41.01 -4.63 -17.72
C THR A 853 39.53 -4.82 -17.40
N LEU A 854 39.26 -5.54 -16.34
CA LEU A 854 37.88 -5.71 -15.80
C LEU A 854 37.87 -5.19 -14.38
N ARG A 855 36.90 -4.34 -14.07
CA ARG A 855 36.62 -3.80 -12.74
C ARG A 855 35.21 -4.14 -12.36
N ILE A 856 35.01 -4.54 -11.10
CA ILE A 856 33.70 -4.76 -10.50
C ILE A 856 33.62 -3.93 -9.22
N GLU A 857 32.63 -3.06 -9.12
CA GLU A 857 32.38 -2.25 -7.91
C GLU A 857 31.06 -2.68 -7.29
N GLN A 858 31.09 -3.11 -6.03
CA GLN A 858 29.93 -3.35 -5.20
C GLN A 858 29.65 -2.11 -4.36
N ALA A 859 28.38 -1.65 -4.32
CA ALA A 859 27.90 -0.66 -3.36
C ALA A 859 27.17 -1.36 -2.21
N THR A 860 27.62 -1.14 -0.97
CA THR A 860 27.02 -1.79 0.20
C THR A 860 25.82 -1.01 0.73
N THR A 861 25.03 -1.63 1.61
CA THR A 861 24.13 -0.90 2.52
C THR A 861 24.93 -0.18 3.61
N LEU A 862 24.27 0.69 4.38
CA LEU A 862 24.89 1.40 5.51
C LEU A 862 24.66 0.72 6.87
N GLU A 863 24.03 -0.44 6.92
CA GLU A 863 23.65 -1.14 8.14
C GLU A 863 24.83 -1.34 9.11
N ARG A 864 26.05 -1.61 8.58
CA ARG A 864 27.25 -1.85 9.37
C ARG A 864 27.84 -0.57 9.95
N VAL A 865 27.84 0.52 9.17
CA VAL A 865 28.31 1.84 9.59
C VAL A 865 27.53 2.35 10.80
N ILE A 866 26.20 2.15 10.78
CA ILE A 866 25.32 2.74 11.78
C ILE A 866 24.97 1.83 12.96
N ARG A 867 25.26 0.51 12.88
CA ARG A 867 24.93 -0.46 13.95
C ARG A 867 25.44 -0.07 15.35
N ASN A 868 26.55 0.66 15.41
CA ASN A 868 27.17 1.12 16.64
C ASN A 868 26.70 2.54 17.05
N THR A 869 25.87 3.18 16.25
CA THR A 869 25.33 4.51 16.53
C THR A 869 24.12 4.36 17.44
N ALA A 870 24.32 4.58 18.75
CA ALA A 870 23.43 4.24 19.88
C ALA A 870 22.01 4.81 19.89
N SER A 871 21.43 5.17 18.74
CA SER A 871 20.14 5.85 18.71
C SER A 871 19.33 5.65 17.41
N VAL A 872 19.72 4.75 16.54
CA VAL A 872 19.12 4.64 15.17
C VAL A 872 18.13 3.50 15.05
N SER A 873 18.07 2.58 16.00
CA SER A 873 17.03 1.54 16.03
C SER A 873 16.68 1.20 17.47
N LEU A 874 15.42 0.98 17.73
CA LEU A 874 14.92 0.44 19.01
C LEU A 874 15.32 -1.03 19.24
N THR A 875 15.84 -1.67 18.20
CA THR A 875 16.43 -3.02 18.25
C THR A 875 17.85 -2.96 17.66
N PRO A 876 18.83 -3.66 18.27
CA PRO A 876 20.15 -3.80 17.65
C PRO A 876 20.02 -4.40 16.25
N ILE A 877 20.63 -3.75 15.26
CA ILE A 877 20.70 -4.25 13.89
C ILE A 877 21.85 -5.26 13.85
N GLU A 878 21.52 -6.53 13.61
CA GLU A 878 22.52 -7.51 13.20
C GLU A 878 22.69 -7.42 11.69
N PRO A 879 23.86 -7.01 11.17
CA PRO A 879 24.10 -6.88 9.76
C PRO A 879 23.92 -8.21 9.04
N ARG A 880 23.19 -8.21 7.93
CA ARG A 880 22.85 -9.40 7.14
C ARG A 880 23.49 -9.39 5.77
N ASN A 881 23.74 -8.21 5.21
CA ASN A 881 24.23 -8.08 3.84
C ASN A 881 25.70 -8.44 3.75
N HIS A 882 26.05 -9.18 2.71
CA HIS A 882 27.43 -9.57 2.41
C HIS A 882 28.21 -8.41 1.83
N VAL A 883 29.45 -8.22 2.28
CA VAL A 883 30.38 -7.20 1.77
C VAL A 883 31.52 -7.86 1.04
N GLY A 884 31.57 -7.72 -0.27
CA GLY A 884 32.51 -8.36 -1.16
C GLY A 884 31.82 -9.23 -2.22
N LEU A 885 32.62 -9.89 -3.06
CA LEU A 885 32.10 -10.82 -4.07
C LEU A 885 31.99 -12.22 -3.48
N SER A 886 30.76 -12.66 -3.20
CA SER A 886 30.46 -13.97 -2.61
C SER A 886 30.65 -15.15 -3.58
N ALA A 887 30.92 -14.88 -4.87
CA ALA A 887 31.21 -15.89 -5.88
C ALA A 887 32.26 -15.39 -6.86
N VAL A 888 32.92 -16.34 -7.58
CA VAL A 888 33.87 -16.02 -8.63
C VAL A 888 33.15 -15.61 -9.90
N PRO A 889 33.43 -14.43 -10.47
CA PRO A 889 32.87 -14.01 -11.75
C PRO A 889 33.25 -14.92 -12.89
N VAL A 890 32.34 -15.21 -13.81
CA VAL A 890 32.57 -16.07 -14.99
C VAL A 890 32.44 -15.22 -16.26
N LEU A 891 33.53 -15.04 -16.96
CA LEU A 891 33.53 -14.40 -18.26
C LEU A 891 33.43 -15.49 -19.33
N MET A 892 32.40 -15.42 -20.15
CA MET A 892 32.17 -16.31 -21.28
C MET A 892 32.35 -15.52 -22.59
N VAL A 893 33.03 -16.08 -23.57
CA VAL A 893 33.20 -15.44 -24.87
C VAL A 893 32.93 -16.43 -26.01
N ARG A 894 32.42 -15.89 -27.11
CA ARG A 894 32.31 -16.61 -28.39
C ARG A 894 33.09 -15.84 -29.46
N ASN A 895 34.01 -16.50 -30.13
CA ASN A 895 34.73 -15.92 -31.22
C ASN A 895 33.91 -15.96 -32.53
N ALA A 896 34.21 -15.10 -33.49
CA ALA A 896 33.60 -15.17 -34.81
C ALA A 896 33.91 -16.54 -35.44
N GLN A 897 32.88 -17.23 -35.95
CA GLN A 897 33.12 -18.43 -36.76
C GLN A 897 33.99 -18.01 -37.96
N ARG A 898 35.14 -18.67 -38.14
CA ARG A 898 36.07 -18.41 -39.24
C ARG A 898 35.51 -18.88 -40.57
#